data_36c69cfe00372d8d38cbc56710e2e92b
#
_entry.id   36c69cfe00372d8d38cbc56710e2e92b
#
_cell.length_a   1.000
_cell.length_b   1.000
_cell.length_c   1.000
_cell.angle_alpha   90.00
_cell.angle_beta   90.00
_cell.angle_gamma   90.00
#
_symmetry.space_group_name_H-M   'P 1'
#
loop_
_entity.id
_entity.type
_entity.pdbx_description
1 polymer ?
#
loop_
_entity_poly.entity_id
_entity_poly.type
_entity_poly.pdbx_seq_one_letter_code
_entity_poly.pdbx_strand_id
1 'polypeptide(L)'
;MARAIDSAYRSFINSFINSSATDDRRTRMNAPRSLSALSTTANPALSTLVEQVCALIAPNWPLDRMIAVSPYWKRIDKPFAQAAAELKQLAASPMTMTLSDYHLRWQNQQIQSADLQQAIAEQNSDLSESTLIAALQQPTAPSHPWPLLCDTVDSRRDLEHHPAWNEAITHQISQFCAAYFDHHQADWSPDQQTGLFATWREAMIHDRSITLLLNETSVKQKATKLPEDAMAAIEQTLAQLAIAPAQQETYLQAVLMRISGWASWCAYLAWQAGFEGRHDEHLRDLLAIRLCWENLLDDGERGMGSVWLQWQQSWAPRQSCEEDRALRIALLWQRSAEIAYQRQLFAELTLVQESAHQSSYPEVQAAFCIDVRSEVIRRHLEAQSPHIQTLGFAGFFGLPIRYQLLGTEASRPQLPGLLAPSLTVSDSTGDEDQDAKLALRRRARLKRHFSWRAFHHLPASTFTLVETTGLAYLTKLLKRTLSYPASSASVERFAFTEHEWQSVKPQFTRDPQTLAQRAQMAANILRALGIATEQARLVLLVGHGSQTQNNPQRAGLDCGACCGQSGEVNARTLAALLNDQAVRQALPEYGISLRDDVHFIAALHNTTTEAMRLFDRHEIPTSHREALEQLDQQLTAASHGARQERAPSLELNHNHQELPSKENALSAPQLEQAFLRRAHDWAQTRPEWGLTNNAAFIIAPRQRSKQAKLDGRVFLHEYQPERDPEGQLLTQIMTAPMLVTHWINMQYFASTVDNRRFGSGNKTLHNVVGGNIGLFEGNGGDLRCGLALQSLHDGQGWRHEALRLTVVIDAPRERIEQVMASHRVVEHLVKHEWLYLARFADQGIETYRQGTWQRITQPSSDSSAR
;
A
#
# COMPACT_ATOMS: atom_id res chain seq x y z
N MET A 1 2.79 -23.35 -16.84
CA MET A 1 2.84 -21.96 -16.34
C MET A 1 1.66 -21.65 -15.42
N ALA A 2 0.40 -21.90 -15.79
CA ALA A 2 -0.74 -21.80 -14.87
C ALA A 2 -0.52 -22.63 -13.58
N ARG A 3 0.01 -23.87 -13.70
CA ARG A 3 0.40 -24.69 -12.54
C ARG A 3 1.58 -24.13 -11.73
N ALA A 4 2.50 -23.41 -12.35
CA ALA A 4 3.62 -22.77 -11.64
C ALA A 4 3.18 -21.48 -10.92
N ILE A 5 2.31 -20.70 -11.54
CA ILE A 5 1.66 -19.54 -10.89
C ILE A 5 0.74 -20.04 -9.78
N ASP A 6 -0.05 -21.07 -10.02
CA ASP A 6 -0.90 -21.72 -9.03
C ASP A 6 -0.08 -22.39 -7.92
N SER A 7 1.07 -23.01 -8.24
CA SER A 7 1.99 -23.60 -7.25
C SER A 7 2.72 -22.55 -6.43
N ALA A 8 3.24 -21.49 -7.04
CA ALA A 8 3.86 -20.37 -6.33
C ALA A 8 2.83 -19.61 -5.50
N TYR A 9 1.63 -19.47 -6.03
CA TYR A 9 0.50 -18.83 -5.36
C TYR A 9 -0.04 -19.69 -4.21
N ARG A 10 -0.18 -21.02 -4.38
CA ARG A 10 -0.54 -21.96 -3.30
C ARG A 10 0.57 -22.07 -2.26
N SER A 11 1.83 -22.06 -2.65
CA SER A 11 2.97 -22.01 -1.73
C SER A 11 2.96 -20.72 -0.93
N PHE A 12 2.66 -19.58 -1.57
CA PHE A 12 2.51 -18.27 -0.93
C PHE A 12 1.32 -18.25 0.04
N ILE A 13 0.13 -18.64 -0.40
CA ILE A 13 -1.06 -18.72 0.46
C ILE A 13 -0.81 -19.70 1.61
N ASN A 14 -0.21 -20.84 1.35
CA ASN A 14 0.08 -21.84 2.39
C ASN A 14 1.18 -21.38 3.36
N SER A 15 2.23 -20.69 2.92
CA SER A 15 3.25 -20.14 3.81
C SER A 15 2.73 -18.95 4.63
N PHE A 16 1.78 -18.20 4.08
CA PHE A 16 1.15 -17.05 4.75
C PHE A 16 -0.02 -17.44 5.67
N ILE A 17 -0.68 -18.58 5.41
CA ILE A 17 -1.85 -19.08 6.18
C ILE A 17 -1.41 -20.13 7.20
N ASN A 18 -0.42 -20.98 6.90
CA ASN A 18 -0.04 -22.14 7.71
C ASN A 18 0.97 -21.86 8.82
N SER A 19 1.20 -20.59 9.22
CA SER A 19 1.90 -20.33 10.48
C SER A 19 1.04 -20.65 11.74
N SER A 20 -0.15 -21.25 11.57
CA SER A 20 -1.06 -21.59 12.67
C SER A 20 -1.60 -23.02 12.70
N ALA A 21 -1.02 -23.95 11.92
CA ALA A 21 -1.43 -25.35 12.02
C ALA A 21 -0.22 -26.28 11.89
N THR A 22 0.18 -26.81 13.03
CA THR A 22 1.01 -28.01 13.11
C THR A 22 0.24 -29.19 12.53
N ASP A 23 0.69 -29.77 11.42
CA ASP A 23 0.56 -31.20 11.22
C ASP A 23 1.71 -31.77 10.39
N ASP A 24 2.05 -32.99 10.79
CA ASP A 24 3.20 -33.79 10.69
C ASP A 24 3.34 -34.50 9.33
N ARG A 25 4.60 -34.72 8.91
CA ARG A 25 5.20 -35.83 8.11
C ARG A 25 5.89 -35.50 6.79
N ARG A 26 7.24 -35.62 6.94
CA ARG A 26 8.18 -36.24 5.97
C ARG A 26 8.38 -35.64 4.59
N THR A 27 9.53 -35.02 4.43
CA THR A 27 10.59 -35.61 3.55
C THR A 27 11.97 -35.01 3.89
N ARG A 28 12.88 -35.92 4.24
CA ARG A 28 14.33 -35.61 4.42
C ARG A 28 14.99 -35.51 3.05
N MET A 29 15.67 -34.40 2.80
CA MET A 29 16.84 -34.40 1.92
C MET A 29 17.91 -33.43 2.45
N ASN A 30 19.11 -33.94 2.49
CA ASN A 30 20.39 -33.50 3.04
C ASN A 30 20.68 -31.98 2.88
N ALA A 31 20.96 -31.31 4.00
CA ALA A 31 21.69 -30.05 4.08
C ALA A 31 23.12 -30.30 4.62
N PRO A 32 24.12 -29.50 4.20
CA PRO A 32 25.49 -29.67 4.70
C PRO A 32 25.60 -29.15 6.12
N ARG A 33 26.31 -29.91 6.94
CA ARG A 33 26.64 -29.57 8.33
C ARG A 33 27.57 -28.36 8.40
N SER A 34 27.19 -27.31 9.15
CA SER A 34 28.15 -26.41 9.77
C SER A 34 27.65 -25.90 11.13
N LEU A 35 28.43 -26.24 12.13
CA LEU A 35 28.57 -25.58 13.44
C LEU A 35 27.28 -25.27 14.21
N SER A 36 26.71 -26.29 14.82
CA SER A 36 25.87 -26.17 16.02
C SER A 36 26.72 -26.56 17.23
N ALA A 37 27.07 -25.58 18.06
CA ALA A 37 27.50 -25.84 19.42
C ALA A 37 26.90 -24.75 20.32
N LEU A 38 26.14 -25.22 21.32
CA LEU A 38 25.54 -24.49 22.43
C LEU A 38 24.17 -23.84 22.14
N SER A 39 23.18 -24.67 21.86
CA SER A 39 21.79 -24.38 22.15
C SER A 39 21.50 -24.78 23.60
N THR A 40 21.44 -23.82 24.51
CA THR A 40 20.69 -23.94 25.76
C THR A 40 19.24 -24.19 25.40
N THR A 41 18.61 -25.20 25.97
CA THR A 41 17.27 -25.66 25.65
C THR A 41 16.23 -24.61 26.00
N ALA A 42 15.93 -23.73 25.04
CA ALA A 42 14.80 -22.79 25.14
C ALA A 42 13.50 -23.60 25.32
N ASN A 43 12.63 -23.12 26.21
CA ASN A 43 11.31 -23.71 26.42
C ASN A 43 10.53 -23.77 25.11
N PRO A 44 10.20 -24.93 24.53
CA PRO A 44 9.56 -25.03 23.21
C PRO A 44 8.21 -24.31 23.15
N ALA A 45 7.48 -24.23 24.26
CA ALA A 45 6.22 -23.53 24.33
C ALA A 45 6.42 -22.00 24.21
N LEU A 46 7.47 -21.45 24.82
CA LEU A 46 7.79 -20.02 24.72
C LEU A 46 8.30 -19.66 23.31
N SER A 47 9.09 -20.52 22.67
CA SER A 47 9.54 -20.31 21.28
C SER A 47 8.34 -20.20 20.33
N THR A 48 7.39 -21.13 20.44
CA THR A 48 6.15 -21.10 19.64
C THR A 48 5.33 -19.84 19.92
N LEU A 49 5.22 -19.41 21.16
CA LEU A 49 4.52 -18.18 21.52
C LEU A 49 5.17 -16.94 20.90
N VAL A 50 6.49 -16.84 20.99
CA VAL A 50 7.24 -15.72 20.39
C VAL A 50 7.05 -15.68 18.88
N GLU A 51 7.10 -16.83 18.18
CA GLU A 51 6.83 -16.93 16.75
C GLU A 51 5.41 -16.47 16.41
N GLN A 52 4.41 -16.89 17.18
CA GLN A 52 3.01 -16.47 16.99
C GLN A 52 2.85 -14.96 17.16
N VAL A 53 3.45 -14.36 18.18
CA VAL A 53 3.42 -12.91 18.42
C VAL A 53 4.11 -12.15 17.28
N CYS A 54 5.28 -12.60 16.85
CA CYS A 54 5.99 -12.00 15.71
C CYS A 54 5.19 -12.11 14.41
N ALA A 55 4.48 -13.22 14.20
CA ALA A 55 3.65 -13.44 13.01
C ALA A 55 2.48 -12.46 12.88
N LEU A 56 2.09 -11.75 13.95
CA LEU A 56 1.02 -10.74 13.93
C LEU A 56 1.46 -9.38 13.33
N ILE A 57 2.75 -9.18 13.11
CA ILE A 57 3.27 -7.92 12.56
C ILE A 57 3.21 -7.96 11.03
N ALA A 58 2.56 -6.97 10.44
CA ALA A 58 2.50 -6.81 8.99
C ALA A 58 3.81 -6.17 8.47
N PRO A 59 4.33 -6.62 7.32
CA PRO A 59 5.54 -6.06 6.74
C PRO A 59 5.33 -4.66 6.16
N ASN A 60 6.37 -3.81 6.21
CA ASN A 60 6.43 -2.51 5.56
C ASN A 60 7.56 -2.49 4.52
N TRP A 61 7.20 -2.21 3.25
CA TRP A 61 8.14 -2.21 2.12
C TRP A 61 9.10 -1.02 2.16
N PRO A 62 10.34 -1.18 1.66
CA PRO A 62 11.29 -0.07 1.54
C PRO A 62 10.79 1.03 0.59
N LEU A 63 11.32 2.24 0.76
CA LEU A 63 10.83 3.45 0.09
C LEU A 63 10.89 3.39 -1.44
N ASP A 64 11.87 2.68 -2.03
CA ASP A 64 12.04 2.56 -3.48
C ASP A 64 11.01 1.65 -4.17
N ARG A 65 10.30 0.85 -3.38
CA ARG A 65 9.26 -0.09 -3.82
C ARG A 65 8.09 -0.15 -2.85
N MET A 66 7.80 0.96 -2.21
CA MET A 66 6.72 1.06 -1.24
C MET A 66 5.37 0.74 -1.90
N ILE A 67 4.67 -0.21 -1.30
CA ILE A 67 3.28 -0.55 -1.63
C ILE A 67 2.42 -0.40 -0.38
N ALA A 68 1.14 -0.13 -0.58
CA ALA A 68 0.17 -0.11 0.52
C ALA A 68 -0.11 -1.53 1.00
N VAL A 69 -0.01 -1.74 2.31
CA VAL A 69 -0.25 -3.03 2.98
C VAL A 69 -1.18 -2.81 4.16
N SER A 70 -2.15 -3.69 4.35
CA SER A 70 -2.99 -3.64 5.55
C SER A 70 -2.17 -3.89 6.81
N PRO A 71 -2.04 -2.93 7.73
CA PRO A 71 -1.37 -3.17 9.01
C PRO A 71 -2.08 -4.23 9.87
N TYR A 72 -3.36 -4.48 9.56
CA TYR A 72 -4.22 -5.44 10.26
C TYR A 72 -4.25 -6.82 9.61
N TRP A 73 -3.48 -7.04 8.53
CA TRP A 73 -3.55 -8.24 7.69
C TRP A 73 -3.46 -9.56 8.46
N LYS A 74 -2.64 -9.59 9.48
CA LYS A 74 -2.42 -10.78 10.30
C LYS A 74 -3.49 -11.02 11.38
N ARG A 75 -4.53 -10.17 11.43
CA ARG A 75 -5.65 -10.24 12.37
C ARG A 75 -6.99 -10.51 11.67
N ILE A 76 -6.98 -10.78 10.37
CA ILE A 76 -8.22 -11.01 9.60
C ILE A 76 -8.93 -12.32 9.96
N ASP A 77 -8.25 -13.22 10.67
CA ASP A 77 -8.82 -14.44 11.25
C ASP A 77 -9.80 -14.17 12.40
N LYS A 78 -9.85 -12.92 12.89
CA LYS A 78 -10.77 -12.46 13.94
C LYS A 78 -11.76 -11.43 13.36
N PRO A 79 -12.97 -11.33 13.90
CA PRO A 79 -13.91 -10.25 13.55
C PRO A 79 -13.29 -8.87 13.74
N PHE A 80 -13.61 -7.92 12.85
CA PHE A 80 -13.09 -6.54 12.88
C PHE A 80 -13.31 -5.88 14.26
N ALA A 81 -14.50 -6.04 14.85
CA ALA A 81 -14.82 -5.48 16.17
C ALA A 81 -13.92 -6.06 17.27
N GLN A 82 -13.62 -7.36 17.21
CA GLN A 82 -12.71 -8.00 18.16
C GLN A 82 -11.27 -7.49 18.01
N ALA A 83 -10.77 -7.40 16.78
CA ALA A 83 -9.46 -6.84 16.51
C ALA A 83 -9.35 -5.37 16.98
N ALA A 84 -10.42 -4.59 16.82
CA ALA A 84 -10.50 -3.21 17.33
C ALA A 84 -10.42 -3.14 18.84
N ALA A 85 -11.12 -4.02 19.56
CA ALA A 85 -11.06 -4.11 21.03
C ALA A 85 -9.66 -4.51 21.50
N GLU A 86 -9.04 -5.51 20.87
CA GLU A 86 -7.68 -5.95 21.20
C GLU A 86 -6.65 -4.83 20.98
N LEU A 87 -6.65 -4.16 19.84
CA LEU A 87 -5.69 -3.08 19.54
C LEU A 87 -5.88 -1.86 20.45
N LYS A 88 -7.13 -1.56 20.81
CA LYS A 88 -7.42 -0.52 21.80
C LYS A 88 -6.82 -0.84 23.15
N GLN A 89 -6.95 -2.10 23.63
CA GLN A 89 -6.38 -2.56 24.90
C GLN A 89 -4.85 -2.64 24.86
N LEU A 90 -4.27 -3.16 23.78
CA LEU A 90 -2.82 -3.35 23.66
C LEU A 90 -2.05 -2.03 23.55
N ALA A 91 -2.61 -1.07 22.84
CA ALA A 91 -1.82 0.07 22.40
C ALA A 91 -2.60 1.40 22.36
N ALA A 92 -3.84 1.46 22.83
CA ALA A 92 -4.76 2.58 22.59
C ALA A 92 -4.88 2.96 21.10
N SER A 93 -4.71 1.98 20.20
CA SER A 93 -4.81 2.21 18.76
C SER A 93 -6.28 2.18 18.32
N PRO A 94 -6.83 3.31 17.85
CA PRO A 94 -8.21 3.34 17.37
C PRO A 94 -8.32 2.62 16.02
N MET A 95 -9.47 1.98 15.78
CA MET A 95 -9.88 1.46 14.49
C MET A 95 -11.20 2.11 14.00
N THR A 96 -11.51 3.30 14.48
CA THR A 96 -12.63 4.14 14.05
C THR A 96 -12.18 5.58 14.05
N MET A 97 -12.88 6.42 13.32
CA MET A 97 -12.74 7.86 13.43
C MET A 97 -13.24 8.35 14.80
N THR A 98 -12.96 9.59 15.11
CA THR A 98 -13.46 10.21 16.36
C THR A 98 -14.97 10.45 16.29
N LEU A 99 -15.62 10.50 17.44
CA LEU A 99 -17.05 10.87 17.50
C LEU A 99 -17.31 12.28 16.96
N SER A 100 -16.33 13.19 17.06
CA SER A 100 -16.42 14.53 16.46
C SER A 100 -16.47 14.49 14.94
N ASP A 101 -15.73 13.58 14.29
CA ASP A 101 -15.77 13.40 12.83
C ASP A 101 -17.15 12.88 12.38
N TYR A 102 -17.72 11.90 13.12
CA TYR A 102 -19.08 11.43 12.84
C TYR A 102 -20.13 12.48 13.12
N HIS A 103 -19.93 13.32 14.13
CA HIS A 103 -20.83 14.44 14.41
C HIS A 103 -20.92 15.43 13.23
N LEU A 104 -19.78 15.81 12.65
CA LEU A 104 -19.73 16.64 11.47
C LEU A 104 -20.47 16.00 10.28
N ARG A 105 -20.29 14.71 10.06
CA ARG A 105 -20.99 13.98 8.98
C ARG A 105 -22.49 13.88 9.22
N TRP A 106 -22.91 13.70 10.47
CA TRP A 106 -24.30 13.70 10.86
C TRP A 106 -24.95 15.08 10.64
N GLN A 107 -24.29 16.16 11.08
CA GLN A 107 -24.74 17.53 10.87
C GLN A 107 -24.87 17.90 9.39
N ASN A 108 -23.93 17.43 8.57
CA ASN A 108 -23.91 17.67 7.12
C ASN A 108 -24.85 16.71 6.34
N GLN A 109 -25.67 15.91 7.01
CA GLN A 109 -26.59 14.93 6.42
C GLN A 109 -25.90 13.87 5.52
N GLN A 110 -24.62 13.68 5.69
CA GLN A 110 -23.89 12.61 5.01
C GLN A 110 -24.26 11.24 5.58
N ILE A 111 -24.51 11.17 6.89
CA ILE A 111 -25.10 10.02 7.59
C ILE A 111 -26.53 10.41 7.96
N GLN A 112 -27.51 9.58 7.59
CA GLN A 112 -28.94 9.81 7.86
C GLN A 112 -29.43 8.90 8.98
N SER A 113 -30.60 9.21 9.56
CA SER A 113 -31.24 8.39 10.59
C SER A 113 -31.49 6.96 10.11
N ALA A 114 -31.89 6.78 8.85
CA ALA A 114 -32.07 5.45 8.27
C ALA A 114 -30.77 4.62 8.26
N ASP A 115 -29.63 5.24 7.97
CA ASP A 115 -28.31 4.58 7.96
C ASP A 115 -27.94 4.10 9.38
N LEU A 116 -28.23 4.93 10.40
CA LEU A 116 -27.99 4.61 11.80
C LEU A 116 -28.92 3.50 12.31
N GLN A 117 -30.21 3.57 11.98
CA GLN A 117 -31.19 2.53 12.33
C GLN A 117 -30.83 1.19 11.70
N GLN A 118 -30.37 1.20 10.45
CA GLN A 118 -29.89 0.01 9.78
C GLN A 118 -28.65 -0.57 10.49
N ALA A 119 -27.68 0.26 10.90
CA ALA A 119 -26.50 -0.18 11.63
C ALA A 119 -26.86 -0.82 12.99
N ILE A 120 -27.81 -0.23 13.72
CA ILE A 120 -28.34 -0.78 14.98
C ILE A 120 -28.96 -2.15 14.75
N ALA A 121 -29.79 -2.29 13.71
CA ALA A 121 -30.45 -3.54 13.39
C ALA A 121 -29.47 -4.62 12.95
N GLU A 122 -28.50 -4.29 12.09
CA GLU A 122 -27.48 -5.24 11.61
C GLU A 122 -26.59 -5.81 12.72
N GLN A 123 -26.29 -4.99 13.74
CA GLN A 123 -25.44 -5.39 14.86
C GLN A 123 -26.25 -5.93 16.07
N ASN A 124 -27.58 -6.05 15.95
CA ASN A 124 -28.49 -6.43 17.04
C ASN A 124 -28.20 -5.63 18.34
N SER A 125 -27.96 -4.31 18.21
CA SER A 125 -27.55 -3.47 19.32
C SER A 125 -28.74 -3.09 20.20
N ASP A 126 -28.51 -3.08 21.52
CA ASP A 126 -29.42 -2.59 22.55
C ASP A 126 -29.42 -1.05 22.70
N LEU A 127 -28.51 -0.36 22.00
CA LEU A 127 -28.39 1.09 22.04
C LEU A 127 -29.44 1.76 21.15
N SER A 128 -30.17 2.73 21.72
CA SER A 128 -31.14 3.52 20.96
C SER A 128 -30.46 4.60 20.10
N GLU A 129 -31.11 4.99 19.02
CA GLU A 129 -30.68 6.11 18.17
C GLU A 129 -30.43 7.38 18.98
N SER A 130 -31.34 7.73 19.91
CA SER A 130 -31.17 8.91 20.76
C SER A 130 -29.93 8.83 21.64
N THR A 131 -29.58 7.66 22.15
CA THR A 131 -28.36 7.43 22.92
C THR A 131 -27.11 7.66 22.06
N LEU A 132 -27.12 7.17 20.83
CA LEU A 132 -26.00 7.31 19.89
C LEU A 132 -25.79 8.77 19.48
N ILE A 133 -26.89 9.50 19.19
CA ILE A 133 -26.81 10.93 18.86
C ILE A 133 -26.31 11.74 20.06
N ALA A 134 -26.78 11.46 21.27
CA ALA A 134 -26.31 12.14 22.47
C ALA A 134 -24.81 11.90 22.73
N ALA A 135 -24.28 10.71 22.38
CA ALA A 135 -22.87 10.39 22.54
C ALA A 135 -21.96 11.24 21.63
N LEU A 136 -22.43 11.72 20.46
CA LEU A 136 -21.66 12.60 19.58
C LEU A 136 -21.26 13.92 20.22
N GLN A 137 -22.01 14.37 21.23
CA GLN A 137 -21.76 15.62 21.91
C GLN A 137 -20.87 15.47 23.16
N GLN A 138 -20.54 14.23 23.52
CA GLN A 138 -19.73 13.94 24.70
C GLN A 138 -18.23 13.91 24.35
N PRO A 139 -17.37 14.44 25.23
CA PRO A 139 -15.94 14.29 25.05
C PRO A 139 -15.57 12.80 25.10
N THR A 140 -14.78 12.36 24.12
CA THR A 140 -14.28 11.00 24.09
C THR A 140 -13.34 10.77 25.29
N ALA A 141 -13.66 9.84 26.15
CA ALA A 141 -12.77 9.47 27.24
C ALA A 141 -11.44 8.95 26.69
N PRO A 142 -10.29 9.36 27.27
CA PRO A 142 -8.99 8.86 26.81
C PRO A 142 -8.93 7.34 26.98
N SER A 143 -8.41 6.67 25.96
CA SER A 143 -8.16 5.22 26.02
C SER A 143 -6.88 4.97 26.80
N HIS A 144 -6.97 4.10 27.80
CA HIS A 144 -5.83 3.69 28.61
C HIS A 144 -5.46 2.25 28.25
N PRO A 145 -4.41 2.03 27.44
CA PRO A 145 -3.94 0.67 27.13
C PRO A 145 -3.40 0.01 28.39
N TRP A 146 -3.17 -1.29 28.32
CA TRP A 146 -2.38 -1.97 29.36
C TRP A 146 -0.97 -1.37 29.39
N PRO A 147 -0.55 -0.80 30.54
CA PRO A 147 0.75 -0.13 30.60
C PRO A 147 1.88 -1.16 30.63
N LEU A 148 2.95 -0.89 29.94
CA LEU A 148 4.24 -1.50 30.19
C LEU A 148 4.82 -0.95 31.49
N LEU A 149 5.85 -1.58 32.04
CA LEU A 149 6.48 -1.07 33.26
C LEU A 149 7.01 0.35 33.06
N CYS A 150 7.66 0.60 31.92
CA CYS A 150 8.15 1.94 31.56
C CYS A 150 7.03 2.99 31.44
N ASP A 151 5.81 2.64 31.01
CA ASP A 151 4.66 3.57 30.98
C ASP A 151 4.25 4.00 32.40
N THR A 152 4.27 3.06 33.34
CA THR A 152 3.91 3.34 34.76
C THR A 152 4.96 4.23 35.40
N VAL A 153 6.24 4.01 35.08
CA VAL A 153 7.35 4.86 35.57
C VAL A 153 7.23 6.25 34.94
N ASP A 154 6.97 6.36 33.64
CA ASP A 154 6.85 7.65 32.95
C ASP A 154 5.71 8.50 33.53
N SER A 155 4.58 7.92 33.86
CA SER A 155 3.46 8.64 34.49
C SER A 155 3.89 9.32 35.80
N ARG A 156 4.82 8.75 36.56
CA ARG A 156 5.37 9.36 37.77
C ARG A 156 6.44 10.41 37.44
N ARG A 157 7.34 10.10 36.46
CA ARG A 157 8.44 10.99 36.06
C ARG A 157 7.93 12.28 35.43
N ASP A 158 6.80 12.23 34.70
CA ASP A 158 6.15 13.40 34.11
C ASP A 158 5.73 14.42 35.19
N LEU A 159 5.21 13.95 36.31
CA LEU A 159 4.92 14.79 37.49
C LEU A 159 6.16 15.49 38.06
N GLU A 160 7.33 14.91 37.87
CA GLU A 160 8.62 15.42 38.32
C GLU A 160 9.40 16.18 37.23
N HIS A 161 8.83 16.36 36.03
CA HIS A 161 9.45 16.99 34.85
C HIS A 161 10.75 16.32 34.39
N HIS A 162 10.87 15.00 34.53
CA HIS A 162 11.99 14.23 33.99
C HIS A 162 11.73 13.75 32.55
N PRO A 163 12.77 13.50 31.74
CA PRO A 163 12.63 12.91 30.41
C PRO A 163 11.91 11.54 30.46
N ALA A 164 11.01 11.32 29.50
CA ALA A 164 10.26 10.06 29.40
C ALA A 164 11.16 8.89 28.99
N TRP A 165 11.03 7.76 29.68
CA TRP A 165 11.79 6.55 29.37
C TRP A 165 11.37 5.95 28.04
N ASN A 166 10.06 5.91 27.75
CA ASN A 166 9.57 5.39 26.48
C ASN A 166 10.17 6.10 25.27
N GLU A 167 10.30 7.41 25.31
CA GLU A 167 10.93 8.19 24.23
C GLU A 167 12.41 7.89 24.11
N ALA A 168 13.13 7.84 25.23
CA ALA A 168 14.55 7.53 25.24
C ALA A 168 14.86 6.09 24.79
N ILE A 169 14.06 5.11 25.20
CA ILE A 169 14.17 3.71 24.76
C ILE A 169 13.93 3.63 23.24
N THR A 170 12.83 4.21 22.76
CA THR A 170 12.50 4.21 21.34
C THR A 170 13.60 4.88 20.52
N HIS A 171 14.13 6.02 21.01
CA HIS A 171 15.21 6.72 20.32
C HIS A 171 16.48 5.86 20.26
N GLN A 172 16.90 5.24 21.36
CA GLN A 172 18.08 4.38 21.39
C GLN A 172 17.97 3.19 20.44
N ILE A 173 16.84 2.47 20.49
CA ILE A 173 16.58 1.33 19.58
C ILE A 173 16.61 1.81 18.13
N SER A 174 15.98 2.94 17.84
CA SER A 174 15.90 3.47 16.48
C SER A 174 17.27 3.91 15.94
N GLN A 175 18.09 4.57 16.75
CA GLN A 175 19.46 4.93 16.35
C GLN A 175 20.31 3.68 16.08
N PHE A 176 20.21 2.67 16.93
CA PHE A 176 20.92 1.41 16.73
C PHE A 176 20.43 0.67 15.47
N CYS A 177 19.13 0.51 15.28
CA CYS A 177 18.56 -0.15 14.11
C CYS A 177 18.90 0.62 12.82
N ALA A 178 18.88 1.96 12.85
CA ALA A 178 19.25 2.76 11.70
C ALA A 178 20.71 2.54 11.28
N ALA A 179 21.61 2.37 12.24
CA ALA A 179 23.01 2.07 11.97
C ALA A 179 23.22 0.59 11.53
N TYR A 180 22.52 -0.34 12.19
CA TYR A 180 22.64 -1.78 11.89
C TYR A 180 22.11 -2.16 10.50
N PHE A 181 20.97 -1.60 10.12
CA PHE A 181 20.33 -1.87 8.82
C PHE A 181 20.78 -0.92 7.71
N ASP A 182 21.73 -0.03 7.95
CA ASP A 182 22.18 0.96 6.96
C ASP A 182 22.62 0.32 5.64
N HIS A 183 22.10 0.81 4.53
CA HIS A 183 22.47 0.36 3.19
C HIS A 183 23.64 1.18 2.64
N HIS A 184 24.79 1.08 3.29
CA HIS A 184 26.04 1.72 2.86
C HIS A 184 25.94 3.26 2.69
N GLN A 185 25.17 3.95 3.54
CA GLN A 185 25.15 5.40 3.58
C GLN A 185 26.26 5.94 4.47
N ALA A 186 26.58 5.23 5.55
CA ALA A 186 27.69 5.53 6.45
C ALA A 186 28.93 4.72 6.09
N ASP A 187 30.13 5.27 6.41
CA ASP A 187 31.40 4.58 6.23
C ASP A 187 31.62 3.47 7.27
N TRP A 188 30.90 3.51 8.37
CA TRP A 188 30.94 2.51 9.44
C TRP A 188 29.55 2.00 9.75
N SER A 189 29.41 0.70 9.95
CA SER A 189 28.22 0.01 10.42
C SER A 189 28.57 -1.01 11.49
N PRO A 190 27.65 -1.36 12.41
CA PRO A 190 27.82 -2.44 13.37
C PRO A 190 28.04 -3.78 12.67
N ASP A 191 28.66 -4.74 13.38
CA ASP A 191 28.81 -6.11 12.87
C ASP A 191 27.45 -6.81 12.77
N GLN A 192 27.08 -7.26 11.57
CA GLN A 192 25.83 -7.97 11.32
C GLN A 192 25.96 -9.49 11.46
N GLN A 193 27.18 -10.04 11.60
CA GLN A 193 27.41 -11.49 11.62
C GLN A 193 26.94 -12.16 12.92
N THR A 194 26.96 -11.42 14.02
CA THR A 194 26.56 -11.93 15.35
C THR A 194 25.06 -11.85 15.61
N GLY A 195 24.28 -11.23 14.71
CA GLY A 195 22.83 -11.02 14.85
C GLY A 195 22.47 -9.72 15.56
N LEU A 196 21.21 -9.31 15.41
CA LEU A 196 20.74 -7.99 15.86
C LEU A 196 20.79 -7.83 17.38
N PHE A 197 20.34 -8.84 18.13
CA PHE A 197 20.30 -8.80 19.60
C PHE A 197 21.71 -8.77 20.22
N ALA A 198 22.58 -9.67 19.78
CA ALA A 198 23.94 -9.76 20.33
C ALA A 198 24.75 -8.48 20.05
N THR A 199 24.63 -7.93 18.83
CA THR A 199 25.28 -6.68 18.45
C THR A 199 24.73 -5.48 19.25
N TRP A 200 23.41 -5.43 19.50
CA TRP A 200 22.81 -4.40 20.35
C TRP A 200 23.29 -4.51 21.79
N ARG A 201 23.32 -5.74 22.36
CA ARG A 201 23.81 -5.95 23.72
C ARG A 201 25.25 -5.46 23.89
N GLU A 202 26.13 -5.75 22.94
CA GLU A 202 27.51 -5.25 22.95
C GLU A 202 27.57 -3.72 22.86
N ALA A 203 26.77 -3.11 21.98
CA ALA A 203 26.68 -1.67 21.87
C ALA A 203 26.22 -1.03 23.19
N MET A 204 25.23 -1.62 23.86
CA MET A 204 24.71 -1.12 25.15
C MET A 204 25.73 -1.12 26.29
N ILE A 205 26.65 -2.08 26.30
CA ILE A 205 27.72 -2.14 27.30
C ILE A 205 28.66 -0.90 27.18
N HIS A 206 28.80 -0.32 25.99
CA HIS A 206 29.65 0.82 25.71
C HIS A 206 28.89 2.15 25.60
N ASP A 207 27.58 2.14 25.41
CA ASP A 207 26.75 3.34 25.25
C ASP A 207 26.69 4.17 26.53
N ARG A 208 26.95 5.48 26.41
CA ARG A 208 26.84 6.46 27.50
C ARG A 208 25.65 7.39 27.36
N SER A 209 24.97 7.36 26.21
CA SER A 209 23.90 8.31 25.89
C SER A 209 22.72 8.17 26.86
N ILE A 210 22.29 6.94 27.13
CA ILE A 210 21.18 6.67 28.06
C ILE A 210 21.54 7.10 29.49
N THR A 211 22.76 6.81 29.94
CA THR A 211 23.24 7.25 31.26
C THR A 211 23.17 8.76 31.40
N LEU A 212 23.54 9.49 30.34
CA LEU A 212 23.52 10.95 30.34
C LEU A 212 22.10 11.53 30.24
N LEU A 213 21.24 10.93 29.36
CA LEU A 213 19.89 11.42 29.13
C LEU A 213 18.95 11.17 30.31
N LEU A 214 19.03 10.00 30.91
CA LEU A 214 18.09 9.57 31.94
C LEU A 214 18.68 9.65 33.36
N ASN A 215 19.98 10.00 33.49
CA ASN A 215 20.76 9.95 34.73
C ASN A 215 20.75 8.56 35.41
N GLU A 216 20.75 7.49 34.57
CA GLU A 216 20.70 6.09 35.01
C GLU A 216 22.08 5.43 34.81
N THR A 217 22.82 5.24 35.91
CA THR A 217 24.18 4.68 35.86
C THR A 217 24.21 3.15 35.83
N SER A 218 23.14 2.48 36.25
CA SER A 218 23.06 1.02 36.40
C SER A 218 22.87 0.27 35.09
N VAL A 219 22.39 0.94 34.03
CA VAL A 219 22.02 0.30 32.73
C VAL A 219 23.16 -0.52 32.14
N LYS A 220 24.40 0.00 32.11
CA LYS A 220 25.57 -0.74 31.63
C LYS A 220 25.85 -2.02 32.39
N GLN A 221 25.84 -1.93 33.73
CA GLN A 221 26.10 -3.09 34.58
C GLN A 221 25.01 -4.16 34.40
N LYS A 222 23.77 -3.75 34.17
CA LYS A 222 22.66 -4.68 33.90
C LYS A 222 22.77 -5.27 32.51
N ALA A 223 23.16 -4.48 31.50
CA ALA A 223 23.37 -4.96 30.15
C ALA A 223 24.43 -6.08 30.06
N THR A 224 25.51 -6.01 30.88
CA THR A 224 26.50 -7.09 30.93
C THR A 224 25.96 -8.41 31.49
N LYS A 225 24.86 -8.37 32.23
CA LYS A 225 24.20 -9.58 32.82
C LYS A 225 23.14 -10.19 31.91
N LEU A 226 22.79 -9.53 30.80
CA LEU A 226 21.86 -10.11 29.84
C LEU A 226 22.47 -11.34 29.18
N PRO A 227 21.69 -12.39 28.90
CA PRO A 227 22.13 -13.50 28.06
C PRO A 227 22.62 -13.04 26.69
N GLU A 228 23.43 -13.84 26.02
CA GLU A 228 23.85 -13.57 24.64
C GLU A 228 22.82 -13.98 23.61
N ASP A 229 21.99 -14.96 23.98
CA ASP A 229 20.90 -15.47 23.12
C ASP A 229 19.60 -14.70 23.39
N ALA A 230 18.92 -14.30 22.29
CA ALA A 230 17.68 -13.52 22.36
C ALA A 230 16.55 -14.26 23.06
N MET A 231 16.39 -15.58 22.83
CA MET A 231 15.33 -16.36 23.47
C MET A 231 15.57 -16.51 24.96
N ALA A 232 16.81 -16.76 25.37
CA ALA A 232 17.19 -16.82 26.79
C ALA A 232 16.96 -15.47 27.48
N ALA A 233 17.20 -14.35 26.79
CA ALA A 233 16.94 -13.01 27.30
C ALA A 233 15.44 -12.74 27.46
N ILE A 234 14.60 -13.19 26.53
CA ILE A 234 13.13 -13.12 26.65
C ILE A 234 12.65 -13.91 27.86
N GLU A 235 13.10 -15.18 27.98
CA GLU A 235 12.69 -16.06 29.08
C GLU A 235 13.10 -15.48 30.45
N GLN A 236 14.34 -15.04 30.58
CA GLN A 236 14.84 -14.40 31.79
C GLN A 236 14.04 -13.14 32.15
N THR A 237 13.78 -12.29 31.15
CA THR A 237 13.07 -11.02 31.40
C THR A 237 11.62 -11.25 31.83
N LEU A 238 10.90 -12.16 31.15
CA LEU A 238 9.53 -12.52 31.54
C LEU A 238 9.45 -13.10 32.96
N ALA A 239 10.45 -13.93 33.33
CA ALA A 239 10.54 -14.48 34.70
C ALA A 239 10.79 -13.37 35.72
N GLN A 240 11.70 -12.44 35.43
CA GLN A 240 12.02 -11.30 36.34
C GLN A 240 10.84 -10.34 36.49
N LEU A 241 10.08 -10.09 35.41
CA LEU A 241 8.86 -9.29 35.45
C LEU A 241 7.67 -10.06 36.08
N ALA A 242 7.83 -11.36 36.39
CA ALA A 242 6.78 -12.22 36.92
C ALA A 242 5.46 -12.18 36.11
N ILE A 243 5.56 -12.13 34.75
CA ILE A 243 4.41 -12.16 33.87
C ILE A 243 3.80 -13.57 33.89
N ALA A 244 2.54 -13.68 34.29
CA ALA A 244 1.83 -14.96 34.30
C ALA A 244 1.76 -15.57 32.86
N PRO A 245 1.94 -16.90 32.69
CA PRO A 245 1.94 -17.54 31.38
C PRO A 245 0.75 -17.17 30.50
N ALA A 246 -0.44 -17.05 31.06
CA ALA A 246 -1.66 -16.67 30.37
C ALA A 246 -1.66 -15.22 29.84
N GLN A 247 -0.76 -14.37 30.33
CA GLN A 247 -0.64 -12.95 29.94
C GLN A 247 0.57 -12.68 29.04
N GLN A 248 1.48 -13.63 28.86
CA GLN A 248 2.71 -13.45 28.13
C GLN A 248 2.47 -13.06 26.67
N GLU A 249 1.51 -13.69 25.99
CA GLU A 249 1.15 -13.35 24.61
C GLU A 249 0.76 -11.87 24.50
N THR A 250 -0.18 -11.44 25.30
CA THR A 250 -0.70 -10.07 25.34
C THR A 250 0.41 -9.06 25.66
N TYR A 251 1.26 -9.40 26.64
CA TYR A 251 2.37 -8.54 27.05
C TYR A 251 3.41 -8.37 25.91
N LEU A 252 3.83 -9.46 25.29
CA LEU A 252 4.78 -9.44 24.17
C LEU A 252 4.21 -8.68 22.96
N GLN A 253 2.92 -8.82 22.67
CA GLN A 253 2.26 -8.01 21.64
C GLN A 253 2.30 -6.51 21.99
N ALA A 254 2.00 -6.14 23.25
CA ALA A 254 2.07 -4.75 23.70
C ALA A 254 3.49 -4.18 23.59
N VAL A 255 4.52 -4.98 23.89
CA VAL A 255 5.94 -4.62 23.74
C VAL A 255 6.27 -4.31 22.26
N LEU A 256 5.89 -5.17 21.31
CA LEU A 256 6.14 -4.93 19.88
C LEU A 256 5.37 -3.71 19.36
N MET A 257 4.17 -3.44 19.85
CA MET A 257 3.40 -2.26 19.45
C MET A 257 4.02 -0.93 19.89
N ARG A 258 5.03 -0.92 20.80
CA ARG A 258 5.79 0.28 21.16
C ARG A 258 6.92 0.61 20.17
N ILE A 259 7.29 -0.34 19.33
CA ILE A 259 8.34 -0.21 18.29
C ILE A 259 7.83 -0.78 16.95
N SER A 260 6.57 -0.54 16.64
CA SER A 260 5.85 -1.15 15.53
C SER A 260 6.45 -0.85 14.16
N GLY A 261 7.08 0.30 13.99
CA GLY A 261 7.72 0.69 12.74
C GLY A 261 8.93 -0.19 12.40
N TRP A 262 9.87 -0.32 13.34
CA TRP A 262 11.01 -1.24 13.18
C TRP A 262 10.57 -2.70 13.14
N ALA A 263 9.55 -3.07 13.91
CA ALA A 263 8.97 -4.40 13.84
C ALA A 263 8.45 -4.73 12.44
N SER A 264 7.76 -3.78 11.79
CA SER A 264 7.27 -3.94 10.42
C SER A 264 8.40 -4.02 9.38
N TRP A 265 9.52 -3.34 9.60
CA TRP A 265 10.73 -3.50 8.78
C TRP A 265 11.33 -4.91 8.93
N CYS A 266 11.51 -5.39 10.15
CA CYS A 266 12.00 -6.75 10.39
C CYS A 266 11.05 -7.80 9.81
N ALA A 267 9.72 -7.59 9.91
CA ALA A 267 8.74 -8.45 9.26
C ALA A 267 8.88 -8.48 7.73
N TYR A 268 9.25 -7.34 7.10
CA TYR A 268 9.56 -7.31 5.67
C TYR A 268 10.81 -8.13 5.34
N LEU A 269 11.86 -8.05 6.15
CA LEU A 269 13.08 -8.86 5.94
C LEU A 269 12.77 -10.36 6.04
N ALA A 270 11.98 -10.75 7.04
CA ALA A 270 11.53 -12.14 7.19
C ALA A 270 10.67 -12.60 6.00
N TRP A 271 9.77 -11.72 5.52
CA TRP A 271 8.97 -11.99 4.33
C TRP A 271 9.85 -12.16 3.08
N GLN A 272 10.84 -11.31 2.88
CA GLN A 272 11.78 -11.40 1.75
C GLN A 272 12.63 -12.67 1.83
N ALA A 273 13.15 -13.00 3.00
CA ALA A 273 13.91 -14.22 3.22
C ALA A 273 13.10 -15.49 2.91
N GLY A 274 11.80 -15.48 3.25
CA GLY A 274 10.88 -16.57 2.94
C GLY A 274 10.74 -16.86 1.45
N PHE A 275 10.78 -15.87 0.56
CA PHE A 275 10.81 -16.09 -0.88
C PHE A 275 12.07 -16.79 -1.37
N GLU A 276 13.17 -16.64 -0.64
CA GLU A 276 14.47 -17.26 -0.95
C GLU A 276 14.65 -18.60 -0.21
N GLY A 277 13.61 -19.07 0.51
CA GLY A 277 13.68 -20.28 1.32
C GLY A 277 14.60 -20.15 2.53
N ARG A 278 14.92 -18.93 2.95
CA ARG A 278 15.75 -18.61 4.13
C ARG A 278 14.88 -18.25 5.32
N HIS A 279 15.44 -18.38 6.51
CA HIS A 279 14.83 -17.94 7.77
C HIS A 279 15.49 -16.63 8.23
N ASP A 280 14.69 -15.73 8.81
CA ASP A 280 15.13 -14.43 9.34
C ASP A 280 14.66 -14.29 10.79
N GLU A 281 15.55 -13.88 11.67
CA GLU A 281 15.33 -13.81 13.11
C GLU A 281 15.27 -12.37 13.67
N HIS A 282 15.44 -11.35 12.81
CA HIS A 282 15.53 -9.97 13.27
C HIS A 282 14.32 -9.51 14.08
N LEU A 283 13.11 -9.98 13.76
CA LEU A 283 11.91 -9.57 14.48
C LEU A 283 11.86 -10.13 15.90
N ARG A 284 12.29 -11.38 16.10
CA ARG A 284 12.48 -11.99 17.43
C ARG A 284 13.53 -11.23 18.24
N ASP A 285 14.64 -10.93 17.60
CA ASP A 285 15.75 -10.20 18.21
C ASP A 285 15.32 -8.79 18.64
N LEU A 286 14.55 -8.09 17.79
CA LEU A 286 13.97 -6.78 18.12
C LEU A 286 13.00 -6.85 19.30
N LEU A 287 12.18 -7.90 19.37
CA LEU A 287 11.31 -8.16 20.53
C LEU A 287 12.14 -8.31 21.81
N ALA A 288 13.22 -9.11 21.76
CA ALA A 288 14.13 -9.28 22.89
C ALA A 288 14.75 -7.96 23.33
N ILE A 289 15.25 -7.15 22.38
CA ILE A 289 15.81 -5.82 22.62
C ILE A 289 14.77 -4.95 23.35
N ARG A 290 13.58 -4.80 22.81
CA ARG A 290 12.57 -3.90 23.41
C ARG A 290 12.10 -4.42 24.77
N LEU A 291 11.96 -5.73 24.94
CA LEU A 291 11.56 -6.38 26.20
C LEU A 291 12.63 -6.20 27.30
N CYS A 292 13.91 -6.40 26.99
CA CYS A 292 14.99 -6.25 27.97
C CYS A 292 15.04 -4.84 28.56
N TRP A 293 14.64 -3.81 27.83
CA TRP A 293 14.57 -2.45 28.34
C TRP A 293 13.65 -2.29 29.55
N GLU A 294 12.61 -3.10 29.69
CA GLU A 294 11.71 -3.07 30.86
C GLU A 294 12.49 -3.39 32.18
N ASN A 295 13.52 -4.24 32.10
CA ASN A 295 14.36 -4.60 33.23
C ASN A 295 15.62 -3.74 33.39
N LEU A 296 16.14 -3.17 32.30
CA LEU A 296 17.36 -2.38 32.35
C LEU A 296 17.20 -1.09 33.18
N LEU A 297 15.99 -0.54 33.20
CA LEU A 297 15.66 0.71 33.89
C LEU A 297 15.12 0.54 35.32
N ASP A 298 14.90 -0.69 35.77
CA ASP A 298 14.51 -0.97 37.17
C ASP A 298 15.72 -0.77 38.11
N ASP A 299 15.67 0.22 38.99
CA ASP A 299 16.79 0.52 39.90
C ASP A 299 16.64 -0.02 41.33
N GLY A 300 15.65 -0.88 41.59
CA GLY A 300 15.49 -1.62 42.86
C GLY A 300 15.59 -0.82 44.17
N GLU A 301 16.26 0.34 44.14
CA GLU A 301 16.63 1.11 45.35
C GLU A 301 15.80 2.36 45.58
N ARG A 302 15.12 2.94 44.57
CA ARG A 302 14.45 4.24 44.64
C ARG A 302 12.94 4.18 44.90
N GLY A 303 12.46 3.21 45.65
CA GLY A 303 11.02 3.09 45.97
C GLY A 303 10.17 2.54 44.80
N MET A 304 10.81 1.90 43.82
CA MET A 304 10.13 1.20 42.68
C MET A 304 9.19 0.09 43.13
N GLY A 305 9.33 -0.45 44.34
CA GLY A 305 8.43 -1.49 44.84
C GLY A 305 6.95 -1.13 44.79
N SER A 306 6.61 0.13 44.99
CA SER A 306 5.23 0.61 44.89
C SER A 306 4.78 0.77 43.43
N VAL A 307 5.68 1.21 42.55
CA VAL A 307 5.43 1.35 41.11
C VAL A 307 5.27 -0.02 40.48
N TRP A 308 6.15 -0.97 40.82
CA TRP A 308 6.11 -2.32 40.30
C TRP A 308 4.83 -3.06 40.77
N LEU A 309 4.43 -2.93 42.04
CA LEU A 309 3.17 -3.47 42.54
C LEU A 309 1.95 -2.85 41.86
N GLN A 310 1.95 -1.53 41.63
CA GLN A 310 0.91 -0.83 40.90
C GLN A 310 0.81 -1.33 39.45
N TRP A 311 1.96 -1.49 38.81
CA TRP A 311 2.02 -2.01 37.44
C TRP A 311 1.50 -3.47 37.37
N GLN A 312 1.95 -4.37 38.28
CA GLN A 312 1.43 -5.73 38.34
C GLN A 312 -0.08 -5.79 38.59
N GLN A 313 -0.60 -4.94 39.44
CA GLN A 313 -2.05 -4.82 39.67
C GLN A 313 -2.80 -4.35 38.43
N SER A 314 -2.19 -3.52 37.58
CA SER A 314 -2.81 -3.07 36.33
C SER A 314 -2.99 -4.19 35.29
N TRP A 315 -2.18 -5.27 35.39
CA TRP A 315 -2.26 -6.48 34.56
C TRP A 315 -3.14 -7.57 35.15
N ALA A 316 -3.61 -7.40 36.39
CA ALA A 316 -4.64 -8.30 36.93
C ALA A 316 -5.82 -8.34 35.95
N PRO A 317 -6.52 -9.48 35.80
CA PRO A 317 -7.63 -9.56 34.89
C PRO A 317 -8.61 -8.42 35.19
N ARG A 318 -8.53 -7.35 34.40
CA ARG A 318 -9.62 -6.40 34.35
C ARG A 318 -10.77 -7.25 33.86
N GLN A 319 -11.72 -7.53 34.75
CA GLN A 319 -12.98 -8.07 34.29
C GLN A 319 -13.37 -7.23 33.12
N SER A 320 -13.57 -7.87 31.96
CA SER A 320 -13.98 -7.25 30.70
C SER A 320 -15.38 -6.62 30.81
N CYS A 321 -15.71 -6.05 31.90
CA CYS A 321 -17.05 -5.84 32.40
C CYS A 321 -17.75 -4.59 31.99
N GLU A 322 -17.15 -3.70 31.34
CA GLU A 322 -17.89 -2.88 30.43
C GLU A 322 -17.27 -3.23 29.10
N GLU A 323 -17.85 -4.17 28.38
CA GLU A 323 -17.78 -4.19 26.94
C GLU A 323 -17.70 -2.75 26.57
N ASP A 324 -16.56 -2.32 26.06
CA ASP A 324 -16.24 -0.91 25.95
C ASP A 324 -17.38 -0.18 25.22
N ARG A 325 -18.35 0.30 25.98
CA ARG A 325 -19.56 0.96 25.45
C ARG A 325 -19.18 2.07 24.49
N ALA A 326 -18.06 2.75 24.76
CA ALA A 326 -17.53 3.78 23.88
C ALA A 326 -17.07 3.18 22.54
N LEU A 327 -16.44 2.00 22.56
CA LEU A 327 -16.05 1.31 21.32
C LEU A 327 -17.29 0.82 20.56
N ARG A 328 -18.29 0.25 21.23
CA ARG A 328 -19.56 -0.16 20.60
C ARG A 328 -20.26 1.02 19.91
N ILE A 329 -20.32 2.17 20.58
CA ILE A 329 -20.87 3.41 19.99
C ILE A 329 -20.07 3.82 18.76
N ALA A 330 -18.75 3.85 18.82
CA ALA A 330 -17.89 4.23 17.71
C ALA A 330 -18.02 3.25 16.52
N LEU A 331 -18.13 1.95 16.77
CA LEU A 331 -18.34 0.92 15.73
C LEU A 331 -19.71 1.05 15.04
N LEU A 332 -20.76 1.43 15.78
CA LEU A 332 -22.07 1.70 15.20
C LEU A 332 -22.04 2.92 14.30
N TRP A 333 -21.35 4.00 14.69
CA TRP A 333 -21.17 5.17 13.85
C TRP A 333 -20.30 4.87 12.62
N GLN A 334 -19.23 4.06 12.79
CA GLN A 334 -18.43 3.55 11.67
C GLN A 334 -19.31 2.80 10.67
N ARG A 335 -20.15 1.89 11.16
CA ARG A 335 -21.05 1.12 10.31
C ARG A 335 -22.10 2.01 9.62
N SER A 336 -22.63 3.00 10.31
CA SER A 336 -23.58 3.97 9.72
C SER A 336 -22.96 4.76 8.57
N ALA A 337 -21.70 5.18 8.72
CA ALA A 337 -20.95 5.87 7.65
C ALA A 337 -20.74 4.96 6.41
N GLU A 338 -20.45 3.69 6.62
CA GLU A 338 -20.30 2.70 5.55
C GLU A 338 -21.63 2.41 4.84
N ILE A 339 -22.74 2.31 5.57
CA ILE A 339 -24.08 2.15 5.01
C ILE A 339 -24.45 3.39 4.18
N ALA A 340 -24.16 4.59 4.67
CA ALA A 340 -24.42 5.84 3.95
C ALA A 340 -23.71 5.86 2.59
N TYR A 341 -22.42 5.45 2.55
CA TYR A 341 -21.68 5.31 1.30
C TYR A 341 -22.28 4.21 0.39
N GLN A 342 -22.57 3.03 0.94
CA GLN A 342 -23.17 1.93 0.19
C GLN A 342 -24.51 2.33 -0.44
N ARG A 343 -25.36 3.08 0.28
CA ARG A 343 -26.63 3.60 -0.22
C ARG A 343 -26.43 4.48 -1.46
N GLN A 344 -25.43 5.39 -1.42
CA GLN A 344 -25.11 6.24 -2.57
C GLN A 344 -24.56 5.44 -3.74
N LEU A 345 -23.58 4.56 -3.50
CA LEU A 345 -22.99 3.72 -4.54
C LEU A 345 -24.03 2.84 -5.24
N PHE A 346 -24.89 2.18 -4.47
CA PHE A 346 -25.90 1.28 -5.03
C PHE A 346 -26.99 2.02 -5.80
N ALA A 347 -27.34 3.24 -5.39
CA ALA A 347 -28.25 4.09 -6.14
C ALA A 347 -27.67 4.44 -7.53
N GLU A 348 -26.41 4.90 -7.58
CA GLU A 348 -25.72 5.21 -8.85
C GLU A 348 -25.64 3.97 -9.78
N LEU A 349 -25.29 2.80 -9.24
CA LEU A 349 -25.18 1.58 -10.04
C LEU A 349 -26.54 1.08 -10.55
N THR A 350 -27.63 1.30 -9.81
CA THR A 350 -28.98 0.90 -10.22
C THR A 350 -29.49 1.78 -11.37
N LEU A 351 -29.23 3.11 -11.33
CA LEU A 351 -29.59 4.04 -12.40
C LEU A 351 -28.95 3.65 -13.75
N VAL A 352 -27.70 3.14 -13.72
CA VAL A 352 -27.02 2.68 -14.94
C VAL A 352 -27.66 1.41 -15.51
N GLN A 353 -28.12 0.48 -14.66
CA GLN A 353 -28.82 -0.73 -15.13
C GLN A 353 -30.09 -0.44 -15.92
N GLU A 354 -30.82 0.62 -15.54
CA GLU A 354 -32.05 1.04 -16.22
C GLU A 354 -31.78 1.70 -17.58
N SER A 355 -30.54 2.22 -17.77
CA SER A 355 -30.12 3.01 -18.93
C SER A 355 -29.36 2.19 -19.98
N ALA A 356 -29.33 0.86 -19.91
CA ALA A 356 -28.51 -0.03 -20.73
C ALA A 356 -28.66 0.24 -22.24
N HIS A 357 -27.66 0.83 -22.85
CA HIS A 357 -27.61 1.23 -24.25
C HIS A 357 -27.03 0.10 -25.11
N GLN A 358 -27.46 0.03 -26.39
CA GLN A 358 -26.92 -0.89 -27.37
C GLN A 358 -25.40 -0.67 -27.52
N SER A 359 -24.65 -1.76 -27.36
CA SER A 359 -23.20 -1.77 -27.55
C SER A 359 -22.90 -1.57 -29.04
N SER A 360 -22.31 -0.42 -29.39
CA SER A 360 -21.67 -0.26 -30.70
C SER A 360 -20.34 -1.01 -30.72
N TYR A 361 -19.95 -1.57 -31.87
CA TYR A 361 -18.64 -2.22 -32.01
C TYR A 361 -17.51 -1.23 -31.71
N PRO A 362 -16.54 -1.53 -30.83
CA PRO A 362 -15.51 -0.58 -30.43
C PRO A 362 -14.46 -0.40 -31.54
N GLU A 363 -14.10 0.84 -31.83
CA GLU A 363 -12.95 1.21 -32.67
C GLU A 363 -11.67 1.29 -31.85
N VAL A 364 -11.82 1.65 -30.55
CA VAL A 364 -10.73 1.78 -29.60
C VAL A 364 -11.10 1.00 -28.32
N GLN A 365 -10.22 0.11 -27.92
CA GLN A 365 -10.26 -0.51 -26.58
C GLN A 365 -9.06 -0.03 -25.77
N ALA A 366 -9.27 0.35 -24.51
CA ALA A 366 -8.21 0.83 -23.64
C ALA A 366 -8.24 0.09 -22.30
N ALA A 367 -7.23 -0.77 -22.08
CA ALA A 367 -7.06 -1.51 -20.84
C ALA A 367 -6.27 -0.67 -19.83
N PHE A 368 -6.94 -0.18 -18.79
CA PHE A 368 -6.37 0.60 -17.70
C PHE A 368 -6.09 -0.26 -16.47
N CYS A 369 -5.13 0.17 -15.66
CA CYS A 369 -5.01 -0.39 -14.31
C CYS A 369 -6.32 -0.20 -13.54
N ILE A 370 -6.66 -1.17 -12.67
CA ILE A 370 -7.86 -1.14 -11.81
C ILE A 370 -7.87 0.01 -10.81
N ASP A 371 -6.77 0.72 -10.66
CA ASP A 371 -6.55 1.83 -9.72
C ASP A 371 -7.68 2.87 -9.76
N VAL A 372 -8.14 3.32 -8.59
CA VAL A 372 -9.27 4.28 -8.47
C VAL A 372 -9.03 5.58 -9.25
N ARG A 373 -7.77 5.99 -9.44
CA ARG A 373 -7.38 7.17 -10.20
C ARG A 373 -7.69 7.06 -11.69
N SER A 374 -7.83 5.82 -12.19
CA SER A 374 -8.20 5.59 -13.60
C SER A 374 -9.69 5.82 -13.86
N GLU A 375 -10.54 5.80 -12.85
CA GLU A 375 -12.00 5.91 -13.03
C GLU A 375 -12.39 7.21 -13.74
N VAL A 376 -11.88 8.34 -13.27
CA VAL A 376 -12.23 9.66 -13.80
C VAL A 376 -11.80 9.81 -15.27
N ILE A 377 -10.53 9.52 -15.58
CA ILE A 377 -10.02 9.62 -16.96
C ILE A 377 -10.72 8.64 -17.91
N ARG A 378 -11.05 7.42 -17.46
CA ARG A 378 -11.80 6.42 -18.25
C ARG A 378 -13.19 6.95 -18.62
N ARG A 379 -13.92 7.50 -17.66
CA ARG A 379 -15.25 8.05 -17.87
C ARG A 379 -15.23 9.24 -18.84
N HIS A 380 -14.26 10.15 -18.70
CA HIS A 380 -14.08 11.25 -19.63
C HIS A 380 -13.64 10.78 -21.02
N LEU A 381 -12.86 9.70 -21.15
CA LEU A 381 -12.46 9.14 -22.42
C LEU A 381 -13.67 8.47 -23.13
N GLU A 382 -14.45 7.70 -22.42
CA GLU A 382 -15.67 7.06 -22.93
C GLU A 382 -16.73 8.10 -23.37
N ALA A 383 -16.72 9.28 -22.75
CA ALA A 383 -17.62 10.37 -23.13
C ALA A 383 -17.24 11.04 -24.48
N GLN A 384 -16.00 10.81 -24.99
CA GLN A 384 -15.58 11.39 -26.27
C GLN A 384 -16.19 10.66 -27.47
N SER A 385 -16.49 9.36 -27.34
CA SER A 385 -17.09 8.57 -28.42
C SER A 385 -17.78 7.30 -27.90
N PRO A 386 -18.96 6.94 -28.43
CA PRO A 386 -19.60 5.66 -28.09
C PRO A 386 -18.79 4.44 -28.56
N HIS A 387 -17.84 4.64 -29.49
CA HIS A 387 -16.95 3.59 -30.03
C HIS A 387 -15.67 3.39 -29.20
N ILE A 388 -15.56 4.05 -28.04
CA ILE A 388 -14.47 3.83 -27.10
C ILE A 388 -14.96 2.94 -25.95
N GLN A 389 -14.27 1.82 -25.76
CA GLN A 389 -14.47 0.91 -24.64
C GLN A 389 -13.25 0.95 -23.73
N THR A 390 -13.45 1.12 -22.40
CA THR A 390 -12.38 0.95 -21.44
C THR A 390 -12.55 -0.35 -20.66
N LEU A 391 -11.43 -1.00 -20.36
CA LEU A 391 -11.34 -2.24 -19.60
C LEU A 391 -10.51 -2.02 -18.36
N GLY A 392 -10.85 -2.65 -17.23
CA GLY A 392 -10.06 -2.62 -16.01
C GLY A 392 -9.27 -3.90 -15.83
N PHE A 393 -7.95 -3.80 -15.71
CA PHE A 393 -7.08 -4.93 -15.48
C PHE A 393 -5.92 -4.54 -14.57
N ALA A 394 -5.34 -5.50 -13.80
CA ALA A 394 -4.22 -5.18 -12.94
C ALA A 394 -3.02 -4.64 -13.75
N GLY A 395 -2.43 -3.52 -13.35
CA GLY A 395 -1.48 -2.74 -14.16
C GLY A 395 -0.17 -3.43 -14.54
N PHE A 396 0.13 -4.59 -13.97
CA PHE A 396 1.25 -5.43 -14.43
C PHE A 396 0.88 -6.31 -15.64
N PHE A 397 -0.36 -6.27 -16.08
CA PHE A 397 -0.91 -6.99 -17.24
C PHE A 397 -0.64 -8.50 -17.26
N GLY A 398 -0.56 -9.13 -16.08
CA GLY A 398 -0.28 -10.56 -15.97
C GLY A 398 1.16 -10.97 -16.31
N LEU A 399 2.08 -10.01 -16.46
CA LEU A 399 3.50 -10.25 -16.75
C LEU A 399 4.31 -10.40 -15.44
N PRO A 400 4.78 -11.61 -15.06
CA PRO A 400 5.54 -11.82 -13.83
C PRO A 400 7.01 -11.45 -14.05
N ILE A 401 7.32 -10.21 -14.37
CA ILE A 401 8.64 -9.77 -14.80
C ILE A 401 9.45 -9.08 -13.71
N ARG A 402 10.75 -9.27 -13.80
CA ARG A 402 11.81 -8.47 -13.21
C ARG A 402 12.39 -7.60 -14.31
N TYR A 403 12.47 -6.30 -14.09
CA TYR A 403 13.07 -5.37 -15.02
C TYR A 403 14.50 -5.03 -14.64
N GLN A 404 15.42 -5.17 -15.57
CA GLN A 404 16.82 -4.79 -15.43
C GLN A 404 17.15 -3.62 -16.34
N LEU A 405 17.63 -2.54 -15.76
CA LEU A 405 17.99 -1.34 -16.50
C LEU A 405 19.27 -1.57 -17.34
N LEU A 406 19.24 -1.18 -18.61
CA LEU A 406 20.40 -1.30 -19.51
C LEU A 406 21.63 -0.60 -18.92
N GLY A 407 22.78 -1.27 -18.99
CA GLY A 407 24.05 -0.76 -18.50
C GLY A 407 24.23 -0.79 -16.99
N THR A 408 23.34 -1.43 -16.25
CA THR A 408 23.44 -1.66 -14.80
C THR A 408 23.15 -3.12 -14.46
N GLU A 409 23.55 -3.55 -13.28
CA GLU A 409 23.14 -4.84 -12.71
C GLU A 409 21.89 -4.70 -11.82
N ALA A 410 21.47 -3.45 -11.58
CA ALA A 410 20.28 -3.18 -10.79
C ALA A 410 19.03 -3.72 -11.47
N SER A 411 18.27 -4.50 -10.73
CA SER A 411 17.01 -5.07 -11.19
C SER A 411 15.92 -4.82 -10.15
N ARG A 412 14.68 -4.77 -10.61
CA ARG A 412 13.54 -4.54 -9.74
C ARG A 412 12.33 -5.36 -10.18
N PRO A 413 11.46 -5.79 -9.25
CA PRO A 413 10.21 -6.43 -9.60
C PRO A 413 9.25 -5.43 -10.26
N GLN A 414 8.47 -5.90 -11.24
CA GLN A 414 7.43 -5.15 -11.96
C GLN A 414 6.10 -5.92 -11.91
N LEU A 415 5.72 -6.43 -10.75
CA LEU A 415 4.53 -7.22 -10.49
C LEU A 415 4.07 -6.97 -9.04
N PRO A 416 2.85 -7.40 -8.65
CA PRO A 416 2.39 -7.23 -7.27
C PRO A 416 3.40 -7.77 -6.26
N GLY A 417 3.69 -7.01 -5.21
CA GLY A 417 4.69 -7.35 -4.20
C GLY A 417 4.47 -8.68 -3.47
N LEU A 418 3.30 -9.29 -3.66
CA LEU A 418 2.95 -10.63 -3.15
C LEU A 418 3.50 -11.78 -4.01
N LEU A 419 4.04 -11.49 -5.18
CA LEU A 419 4.47 -12.48 -6.16
C LEU A 419 5.98 -12.38 -6.41
N ALA A 420 6.61 -13.53 -6.68
CA ALA A 420 8.00 -13.57 -7.14
C ALA A 420 8.07 -13.43 -8.67
N PRO A 421 8.99 -12.62 -9.22
CA PRO A 421 9.19 -12.55 -10.65
C PRO A 421 9.78 -13.86 -11.19
N SER A 422 9.23 -14.36 -12.30
CA SER A 422 9.70 -15.58 -12.96
C SER A 422 10.42 -15.32 -14.29
N LEU A 423 10.37 -14.10 -14.81
CA LEU A 423 10.96 -13.70 -16.09
C LEU A 423 11.80 -12.44 -15.92
N THR A 424 12.84 -12.28 -16.73
CA THR A 424 13.67 -11.07 -16.74
C THR A 424 13.54 -10.34 -18.06
N VAL A 425 13.26 -9.05 -17.99
CA VAL A 425 13.16 -8.12 -19.12
C VAL A 425 14.22 -7.04 -18.97
N SER A 426 14.89 -6.68 -20.05
CA SER A 426 15.82 -5.54 -20.08
C SER A 426 15.62 -4.69 -21.33
N ASP A 427 16.04 -3.43 -21.29
CA ASP A 427 16.02 -2.56 -22.46
C ASP A 427 17.01 -3.05 -23.50
N SER A 428 16.59 -3.07 -24.76
CA SER A 428 17.41 -3.47 -25.90
C SER A 428 16.96 -2.71 -27.16
N THR A 429 17.90 -2.45 -28.06
CA THR A 429 17.65 -1.96 -29.42
C THR A 429 17.32 -3.10 -30.38
N GLY A 430 17.48 -4.36 -29.96
CA GLY A 430 17.45 -5.56 -30.82
C GLY A 430 18.80 -5.90 -31.47
N ASP A 431 19.84 -5.09 -31.22
CA ASP A 431 21.19 -5.27 -31.71
C ASP A 431 22.16 -5.28 -30.52
N GLU A 432 22.82 -6.40 -30.25
CA GLU A 432 23.72 -6.57 -29.10
C GLU A 432 24.90 -5.60 -29.10
N ASP A 433 25.46 -5.27 -30.27
CA ASP A 433 26.60 -4.35 -30.40
C ASP A 433 26.15 -2.91 -30.06
N GLN A 434 24.95 -2.51 -30.50
CA GLN A 434 24.38 -1.21 -30.15
C GLN A 434 24.05 -1.16 -28.66
N ASP A 435 23.48 -2.20 -28.11
CA ASP A 435 23.17 -2.30 -26.68
C ASP A 435 24.44 -2.18 -25.82
N ALA A 436 25.52 -2.85 -26.20
CA ALA A 436 26.80 -2.74 -25.52
C ALA A 436 27.36 -1.30 -25.56
N LYS A 437 27.28 -0.62 -26.71
CA LYS A 437 27.72 0.77 -26.88
C LYS A 437 26.86 1.75 -26.02
N LEU A 438 25.54 1.56 -26.03
CA LEU A 438 24.61 2.35 -25.22
C LEU A 438 24.83 2.12 -23.74
N ALA A 439 25.02 0.87 -23.32
CA ALA A 439 25.33 0.51 -21.94
C ALA A 439 26.60 1.21 -21.43
N LEU A 440 27.66 1.21 -22.22
CA LEU A 440 28.92 1.91 -21.89
C LEU A 440 28.71 3.42 -21.75
N ARG A 441 27.99 4.06 -22.68
CA ARG A 441 27.69 5.49 -22.62
C ARG A 441 26.84 5.84 -21.38
N ARG A 442 25.81 5.04 -21.11
CA ARG A 442 24.96 5.20 -19.93
C ARG A 442 25.76 5.06 -18.65
N ARG A 443 26.61 4.03 -18.53
CA ARG A 443 27.49 3.85 -17.35
C ARG A 443 28.41 5.06 -17.14
N ALA A 444 29.00 5.60 -18.20
CA ALA A 444 29.86 6.79 -18.11
C ALA A 444 29.09 8.01 -17.59
N ARG A 445 27.84 8.22 -18.05
CA ARG A 445 26.97 9.30 -17.57
C ARG A 445 26.55 9.08 -16.11
N LEU A 446 26.20 7.86 -15.73
CA LEU A 446 25.87 7.50 -14.35
C LEU A 446 27.07 7.74 -13.43
N LYS A 447 28.28 7.30 -13.82
CA LYS A 447 29.51 7.53 -13.07
C LYS A 447 29.80 9.00 -12.89
N ARG A 448 29.64 9.81 -13.95
CA ARG A 448 29.81 11.28 -13.88
C ARG A 448 28.78 11.91 -12.94
N HIS A 449 27.52 11.49 -13.02
CA HIS A 449 26.47 11.96 -12.13
C HIS A 449 26.76 11.59 -10.67
N PHE A 450 27.19 10.36 -10.41
CA PHE A 450 27.57 9.90 -9.08
C PHE A 450 28.76 10.70 -8.51
N SER A 451 29.81 10.91 -9.30
CA SER A 451 30.98 11.71 -8.88
C SER A 451 30.60 13.17 -8.60
N TRP A 452 29.70 13.74 -9.42
CA TRP A 452 29.16 15.08 -9.19
C TRP A 452 28.32 15.15 -7.91
N ARG A 453 27.50 14.14 -7.67
CA ARG A 453 26.70 14.03 -6.45
C ARG A 453 27.58 13.87 -5.21
N ALA A 454 28.62 13.04 -5.28
CA ALA A 454 29.61 12.90 -4.21
C ALA A 454 30.29 14.24 -3.89
N PHE A 455 30.68 15.00 -4.92
CA PHE A 455 31.24 16.33 -4.74
C PHE A 455 30.30 17.31 -4.00
N HIS A 456 28.99 17.17 -4.20
CA HIS A 456 27.96 17.96 -3.50
C HIS A 456 27.78 17.56 -2.02
N HIS A 457 28.03 16.31 -1.67
CA HIS A 457 27.69 15.77 -0.35
C HIS A 457 28.89 15.58 0.58
N LEU A 458 30.13 15.58 0.05
CA LEU A 458 31.32 15.41 0.88
C LEU A 458 31.60 16.66 1.70
N PRO A 459 31.81 16.57 3.02
CA PRO A 459 32.12 17.72 3.87
C PRO A 459 33.31 18.55 3.38
N ALA A 460 34.36 17.86 2.90
CA ALA A 460 35.59 18.49 2.42
C ALA A 460 35.42 19.36 1.16
N SER A 461 34.38 19.08 0.33
CA SER A 461 34.14 19.80 -0.92
C SER A 461 33.07 20.88 -0.83
N THR A 462 32.38 21.02 0.29
CA THR A 462 31.24 21.94 0.45
C THR A 462 31.62 23.40 0.15
N PHE A 463 32.73 23.90 0.73
CA PHE A 463 33.20 25.27 0.50
C PHE A 463 33.64 25.46 -0.96
N THR A 464 34.43 24.52 -1.49
CA THR A 464 34.91 24.59 -2.87
C THR A 464 33.74 24.57 -3.85
N LEU A 465 32.68 23.81 -3.58
CA LEU A 465 31.46 23.79 -4.37
C LEU A 465 30.80 25.18 -4.41
N VAL A 466 30.61 25.80 -3.25
CA VAL A 466 29.99 27.15 -3.17
C VAL A 466 30.83 28.19 -3.90
N GLU A 467 32.13 28.21 -3.67
CA GLU A 467 33.05 29.17 -4.29
C GLU A 467 33.11 29.00 -5.82
N THR A 468 33.19 27.77 -6.32
CA THR A 468 33.39 27.55 -7.77
C THR A 468 32.09 27.55 -8.57
N THR A 469 30.96 27.16 -7.97
CA THR A 469 29.69 26.98 -8.69
C THR A 469 28.58 27.88 -8.19
N GLY A 470 28.75 28.68 -7.14
CA GLY A 470 27.72 29.52 -6.53
C GLY A 470 27.04 30.46 -7.53
N LEU A 471 27.81 31.15 -8.38
CA LEU A 471 27.25 32.01 -9.42
C LEU A 471 26.43 31.25 -10.48
N ALA A 472 26.84 30.05 -10.84
CA ALA A 472 26.06 29.18 -11.75
C ALA A 472 24.74 28.72 -11.11
N TYR A 473 24.73 28.51 -9.78
CA TYR A 473 23.52 28.18 -9.02
C TYR A 473 22.54 29.35 -8.92
N LEU A 474 23.00 30.61 -8.99
CA LEU A 474 22.11 31.76 -9.10
C LEU A 474 21.24 31.68 -10.34
N THR A 475 21.80 31.28 -11.49
CA THR A 475 21.02 31.04 -12.73
C THR A 475 20.01 29.94 -12.56
N LYS A 476 20.36 28.85 -11.85
CA LYS A 476 19.45 27.75 -11.54
C LYS A 476 18.35 28.19 -10.58
N LEU A 477 18.66 29.01 -9.60
CA LEU A 477 17.69 29.59 -8.68
C LEU A 477 16.68 30.46 -9.42
N LEU A 478 17.18 31.41 -10.25
CA LEU A 478 16.34 32.29 -11.07
C LEU A 478 15.45 31.48 -12.02
N LYS A 479 15.98 30.45 -12.70
CA LYS A 479 15.18 29.55 -13.55
C LYS A 479 14.10 28.83 -12.76
N ARG A 480 14.40 28.32 -11.56
CA ARG A 480 13.41 27.65 -10.71
C ARG A 480 12.35 28.59 -10.14
N THR A 481 12.71 29.84 -9.88
CA THR A 481 11.79 30.86 -9.38
C THR A 481 10.86 31.40 -10.47
N LEU A 482 11.40 31.60 -11.68
CA LEU A 482 10.69 32.21 -12.80
C LEU A 482 10.09 31.19 -13.79
N SER A 483 10.61 29.97 -13.83
CA SER A 483 10.15 28.93 -14.76
C SER A 483 9.40 27.82 -14.00
N TYR A 484 8.36 27.31 -14.66
CA TYR A 484 7.64 26.16 -14.13
C TYR A 484 8.54 24.93 -14.08
N PRO A 485 8.33 24.08 -13.08
CA PRO A 485 9.09 22.85 -12.98
C PRO A 485 8.83 21.98 -14.20
N ALA A 486 9.88 21.62 -14.91
CA ALA A 486 9.81 20.65 -16.00
C ALA A 486 9.40 19.28 -15.45
N SER A 487 8.72 18.50 -16.27
CA SER A 487 8.46 17.09 -16.00
C SER A 487 9.75 16.38 -15.55
N SER A 488 9.73 15.73 -14.41
CA SER A 488 10.88 14.92 -13.97
C SER A 488 11.04 13.74 -14.94
N ALA A 489 12.27 13.52 -15.42
CA ALA A 489 12.54 12.31 -16.21
C ALA A 489 12.32 11.07 -15.34
N SER A 490 11.66 10.05 -15.88
CA SER A 490 11.51 8.76 -15.20
C SER A 490 12.88 8.13 -14.92
N VAL A 491 12.95 7.23 -13.94
CA VAL A 491 14.17 6.49 -13.61
C VAL A 491 14.65 5.66 -14.81
N GLU A 492 13.73 5.16 -15.60
CA GLU A 492 13.99 4.40 -16.83
C GLU A 492 14.78 5.21 -17.83
N ARG A 493 14.40 6.47 -18.02
CA ARG A 493 15.01 7.40 -18.98
C ARG A 493 16.29 8.05 -18.49
N PHE A 494 16.59 7.91 -17.20
CA PHE A 494 17.74 8.58 -16.61
C PHE A 494 19.07 8.15 -17.27
N ALA A 495 19.89 9.13 -17.64
CA ALA A 495 21.14 8.97 -18.33
C ALA A 495 21.05 8.48 -19.80
N PHE A 496 19.85 8.50 -20.40
CA PHE A 496 19.68 8.45 -21.87
C PHE A 496 19.45 9.86 -22.45
N THR A 497 19.81 10.06 -23.71
CA THR A 497 19.27 11.14 -24.52
C THR A 497 17.89 10.75 -25.04
N GLU A 498 17.10 11.73 -25.53
CA GLU A 498 15.80 11.45 -26.12
C GLU A 498 15.87 10.46 -27.27
N HIS A 499 16.82 10.64 -28.16
CA HIS A 499 17.04 9.75 -29.32
C HIS A 499 17.42 8.31 -28.87
N GLU A 500 18.35 8.20 -27.89
CA GLU A 500 18.73 6.88 -27.35
C GLU A 500 17.55 6.17 -26.66
N TRP A 501 16.72 6.94 -25.93
CA TRP A 501 15.53 6.40 -25.27
C TRP A 501 14.49 5.87 -26.27
N GLN A 502 14.30 6.58 -27.38
CA GLN A 502 13.38 6.15 -28.44
C GLN A 502 13.86 4.90 -29.19
N SER A 503 15.17 4.60 -29.16
CA SER A 503 15.74 3.42 -29.80
C SER A 503 15.69 2.15 -28.97
N VAL A 504 15.36 2.21 -27.67
CA VAL A 504 15.36 1.05 -26.77
C VAL A 504 13.94 0.66 -26.34
N LYS A 505 13.72 -0.65 -26.17
CA LYS A 505 12.47 -1.24 -25.68
C LYS A 505 12.74 -2.31 -24.65
N PRO A 506 11.81 -2.53 -23.69
CA PRO A 506 11.86 -3.68 -22.81
C PRO A 506 11.66 -4.99 -23.58
N GLN A 507 12.61 -5.92 -23.51
CA GLN A 507 12.60 -7.20 -24.24
C GLN A 507 13.09 -8.35 -23.33
N PHE A 508 12.72 -9.59 -23.67
CA PHE A 508 13.15 -10.82 -22.97
C PHE A 508 14.58 -11.26 -23.36
N THR A 509 15.51 -10.31 -23.47
CA THR A 509 16.88 -10.58 -23.96
C THR A 509 17.72 -11.42 -22.99
N ARG A 510 17.48 -11.28 -21.70
CA ARG A 510 18.23 -12.00 -20.64
C ARG A 510 17.60 -13.33 -20.24
N ASP A 511 16.37 -13.56 -20.61
CA ASP A 511 15.61 -14.77 -20.33
C ASP A 511 14.76 -15.10 -21.58
N PRO A 512 15.42 -15.60 -22.65
CA PRO A 512 14.77 -15.81 -23.92
C PRO A 512 13.70 -16.91 -23.79
N GLN A 513 12.46 -16.52 -24.00
CA GLN A 513 11.32 -17.41 -24.02
C GLN A 513 11.17 -18.06 -25.40
N THR A 514 10.82 -19.34 -25.46
CA THR A 514 10.47 -20.00 -26.73
C THR A 514 9.21 -19.36 -27.33
N LEU A 515 9.03 -19.50 -28.65
CA LEU A 515 7.84 -19.00 -29.33
C LEU A 515 6.56 -19.56 -28.67
N ALA A 516 6.53 -20.85 -28.36
CA ALA A 516 5.40 -21.49 -27.70
C ALA A 516 5.10 -20.88 -26.31
N GLN A 517 6.12 -20.59 -25.51
CA GLN A 517 5.94 -19.93 -24.21
C GLN A 517 5.42 -18.50 -24.35
N ARG A 518 5.93 -17.73 -25.30
CA ARG A 518 5.45 -16.37 -25.60
C ARG A 518 4.02 -16.36 -26.11
N ALA A 519 3.66 -17.25 -27.02
CA ALA A 519 2.32 -17.39 -27.55
C ALA A 519 1.31 -17.83 -26.46
N GLN A 520 1.68 -18.81 -25.63
CA GLN A 520 0.86 -19.22 -24.51
C GLN A 520 0.61 -18.09 -23.50
N MET A 521 1.66 -17.31 -23.19
CA MET A 521 1.55 -16.15 -22.30
C MET A 521 0.63 -15.07 -22.89
N ALA A 522 0.81 -14.73 -24.15
CA ALA A 522 -0.04 -13.78 -24.88
C ALA A 522 -1.51 -14.25 -24.90
N ALA A 523 -1.75 -15.53 -25.19
CA ALA A 523 -3.09 -16.12 -25.18
C ALA A 523 -3.79 -16.02 -23.81
N ASN A 524 -3.07 -16.32 -22.75
CA ASN A 524 -3.61 -16.24 -21.38
C ASN A 524 -3.96 -14.80 -20.99
N ILE A 525 -3.11 -13.83 -21.37
CA ILE A 525 -3.35 -12.42 -21.09
C ILE A 525 -4.55 -11.90 -21.89
N LEU A 526 -4.66 -12.23 -23.18
CA LEU A 526 -5.78 -11.82 -24.02
C LEU A 526 -7.14 -12.36 -23.52
N ARG A 527 -7.16 -13.59 -23.00
CA ARG A 527 -8.36 -14.15 -22.35
C ARG A 527 -8.70 -13.40 -21.07
N ALA A 528 -7.72 -13.17 -20.24
CA ALA A 528 -7.91 -12.48 -18.96
C ALA A 528 -8.33 -11.00 -19.14
N LEU A 529 -7.86 -10.33 -20.20
CA LEU A 529 -8.32 -9.00 -20.60
C LEU A 529 -9.74 -8.98 -21.19
N GLY A 530 -10.30 -10.15 -21.58
CA GLY A 530 -11.61 -10.25 -22.21
C GLY A 530 -11.64 -9.83 -23.68
N ILE A 531 -10.50 -9.70 -24.35
CA ILE A 531 -10.37 -9.27 -25.76
C ILE A 531 -9.93 -10.39 -26.71
N ALA A 532 -10.07 -11.64 -26.29
CA ALA A 532 -9.66 -12.80 -27.09
C ALA A 532 -10.50 -12.98 -28.36
N THR A 533 -11.76 -12.55 -28.36
CA THR A 533 -12.73 -12.76 -29.45
C THR A 533 -13.15 -11.48 -30.17
N GLU A 534 -13.14 -10.35 -29.48
CA GLU A 534 -13.59 -9.05 -29.99
C GLU A 534 -12.48 -8.01 -29.79
N GLN A 535 -11.79 -7.66 -30.86
CA GLN A 535 -10.72 -6.68 -30.81
C GLN A 535 -11.09 -5.43 -31.61
N ALA A 536 -10.86 -4.27 -30.99
CA ALA A 536 -10.86 -2.99 -31.70
C ALA A 536 -9.63 -2.87 -32.59
N ARG A 537 -9.68 -1.97 -33.58
CA ARG A 537 -8.54 -1.67 -34.45
C ARG A 537 -7.33 -1.14 -33.68
N LEU A 538 -7.58 -0.30 -32.66
CA LEU A 538 -6.58 0.20 -31.73
C LEU A 538 -6.84 -0.33 -30.34
N VAL A 539 -5.85 -1.00 -29.74
CA VAL A 539 -5.91 -1.49 -28.37
C VAL A 539 -4.82 -0.83 -27.54
N LEU A 540 -5.21 0.03 -26.60
CA LEU A 540 -4.29 0.69 -25.69
C LEU A 540 -4.07 -0.16 -24.45
N LEU A 541 -2.81 -0.31 -24.07
CA LEU A 541 -2.37 -0.91 -22.80
C LEU A 541 -1.87 0.23 -21.91
N VAL A 542 -2.72 0.70 -21.01
CA VAL A 542 -2.49 1.93 -20.25
C VAL A 542 -1.97 1.59 -18.85
N GLY A 543 -0.65 1.63 -18.69
CA GLY A 543 -0.02 1.69 -17.36
C GLY A 543 -0.25 3.05 -16.71
N HIS A 544 0.08 3.18 -15.43
CA HIS A 544 0.06 4.49 -14.76
C HIS A 544 1.34 4.75 -13.98
N GLY A 545 1.60 6.02 -13.73
CA GLY A 545 2.67 6.50 -12.88
C GLY A 545 2.37 7.90 -12.37
N SER A 546 3.05 8.31 -11.32
CA SER A 546 2.90 9.60 -10.68
C SER A 546 4.07 10.53 -10.98
N GLN A 547 3.89 11.82 -10.69
CA GLN A 547 4.93 12.83 -10.82
C GLN A 547 5.01 13.67 -9.56
N THR A 548 6.05 13.43 -8.74
CA THR A 548 6.29 14.17 -7.51
C THR A 548 7.76 14.54 -7.37
N GLN A 549 8.07 15.59 -6.60
CA GLN A 549 9.44 15.94 -6.22
C GLN A 549 9.63 15.90 -4.70
N ASN A 550 10.86 15.57 -4.28
CA ASN A 550 11.25 15.50 -2.86
C ASN A 550 10.25 14.71 -2.00
N ASN A 551 9.80 13.60 -2.55
CA ASN A 551 8.88 12.70 -1.91
C ASN A 551 9.54 11.35 -1.68
N PRO A 552 10.03 11.05 -0.48
CA PRO A 552 10.62 9.75 -0.18
C PRO A 552 9.64 8.58 -0.42
N GLN A 553 8.35 8.82 -0.23
CA GLN A 553 7.28 7.83 -0.42
C GLN A 553 6.70 7.82 -1.85
N ARG A 554 7.46 8.31 -2.84
CA ARG A 554 7.01 8.40 -4.23
C ARG A 554 6.48 7.07 -4.78
N ALA A 555 7.16 5.97 -4.49
CA ALA A 555 6.77 4.64 -4.97
C ALA A 555 5.35 4.25 -4.57
N GLY A 556 4.88 4.68 -3.39
CA GLY A 556 3.50 4.46 -2.94
C GLY A 556 2.43 5.21 -3.76
N LEU A 557 2.84 6.15 -4.63
CA LEU A 557 1.97 6.85 -5.57
C LEU A 557 2.03 6.29 -6.99
N ASP A 558 3.03 5.47 -7.30
CA ASP A 558 3.13 4.75 -8.59
C ASP A 558 2.23 3.50 -8.57
N CYS A 559 2.39 2.59 -9.51
CA CYS A 559 1.50 1.44 -9.65
C CYS A 559 1.73 0.39 -8.54
N GLY A 560 0.75 0.15 -7.67
CA GLY A 560 0.81 -0.90 -6.66
C GLY A 560 0.93 -2.30 -7.25
N ALA A 561 0.29 -2.55 -8.38
CA ALA A 561 0.39 -3.81 -9.13
C ALA A 561 1.76 -4.00 -9.83
N CYS A 562 2.61 -2.96 -9.87
CA CYS A 562 3.97 -3.00 -10.41
C CYS A 562 5.04 -2.83 -9.31
N CYS A 563 4.74 -3.18 -8.07
CA CYS A 563 5.63 -3.04 -6.91
C CYS A 563 6.10 -1.59 -6.67
N GLY A 564 5.18 -0.62 -6.73
CA GLY A 564 5.51 0.79 -6.54
C GLY A 564 6.35 1.40 -7.68
N GLN A 565 6.26 0.85 -8.87
CA GLN A 565 6.95 1.33 -10.07
C GLN A 565 5.96 1.83 -11.11
N SER A 566 6.45 2.63 -12.07
CA SER A 566 5.64 3.01 -13.25
C SER A 566 5.20 1.77 -14.03
N GLY A 567 3.96 1.76 -14.51
CA GLY A 567 3.42 0.71 -15.38
C GLY A 567 3.92 0.77 -16.84
N GLU A 568 4.82 1.71 -17.18
CA GLU A 568 5.37 1.89 -18.53
C GLU A 568 6.04 0.62 -19.07
N VAL A 569 6.90 -0.01 -18.25
CA VAL A 569 7.66 -1.20 -18.66
C VAL A 569 6.73 -2.35 -19.02
N ASN A 570 5.73 -2.63 -18.20
CA ASN A 570 4.76 -3.71 -18.45
C ASN A 570 3.92 -3.45 -19.70
N ALA A 571 3.43 -2.22 -19.88
CA ALA A 571 2.64 -1.84 -21.03
C ALA A 571 3.44 -1.98 -22.34
N ARG A 572 4.71 -1.49 -22.36
CA ARG A 572 5.59 -1.59 -23.54
C ARG A 572 6.00 -3.04 -23.83
N THR A 573 6.31 -3.82 -22.79
CA THR A 573 6.64 -5.26 -22.94
C THR A 573 5.47 -6.02 -23.54
N LEU A 574 4.24 -5.80 -23.03
CA LEU A 574 3.07 -6.49 -23.55
C LEU A 574 2.72 -6.05 -24.97
N ALA A 575 2.78 -4.76 -25.28
CA ALA A 575 2.52 -4.27 -26.61
C ALA A 575 3.49 -4.89 -27.64
N ALA A 576 4.78 -4.94 -27.31
CA ALA A 576 5.78 -5.58 -28.15
C ALA A 576 5.49 -7.09 -28.34
N LEU A 577 5.09 -7.80 -27.29
CA LEU A 577 4.74 -9.22 -27.34
C LEU A 577 3.52 -9.49 -28.25
N LEU A 578 2.46 -8.65 -28.13
CA LEU A 578 1.22 -8.84 -28.88
C LEU A 578 1.31 -8.36 -30.35
N ASN A 579 2.25 -7.49 -30.65
CA ASN A 579 2.53 -7.07 -32.02
C ASN A 579 3.60 -7.95 -32.73
N ASP A 580 4.28 -8.87 -32.01
CA ASP A 580 5.25 -9.81 -32.58
C ASP A 580 4.54 -10.73 -33.61
N GLN A 581 4.95 -10.66 -34.88
CA GLN A 581 4.30 -11.41 -35.96
C GLN A 581 4.37 -12.93 -35.73
N ALA A 582 5.48 -13.46 -35.23
CA ALA A 582 5.62 -14.89 -34.94
C ALA A 582 4.67 -15.34 -33.85
N VAL A 583 4.51 -14.52 -32.79
CA VAL A 583 3.56 -14.79 -31.71
C VAL A 583 2.13 -14.76 -32.25
N ARG A 584 1.77 -13.76 -33.05
CA ARG A 584 0.43 -13.65 -33.65
C ARG A 584 0.07 -14.86 -34.54
N GLN A 585 1.04 -15.36 -35.32
CA GLN A 585 0.86 -16.55 -36.15
C GLN A 585 0.70 -17.84 -35.34
N ALA A 586 1.26 -17.89 -34.12
CA ALA A 586 1.14 -19.05 -33.22
C ALA A 586 -0.13 -19.02 -32.34
N LEU A 587 -0.79 -17.87 -32.15
CA LEU A 587 -1.97 -17.73 -31.29
C LEU A 587 -3.16 -18.65 -31.69
N PRO A 588 -3.43 -18.97 -32.98
CA PRO A 588 -4.51 -19.91 -33.34
C PRO A 588 -4.34 -21.31 -32.75
N GLU A 589 -3.12 -21.78 -32.50
CA GLU A 589 -2.86 -23.06 -31.81
C GLU A 589 -3.40 -23.04 -30.35
N TYR A 590 -3.58 -21.85 -29.79
CA TYR A 590 -4.13 -21.61 -28.45
C TYR A 590 -5.59 -21.14 -28.50
N GLY A 591 -6.27 -21.25 -29.67
CA GLY A 591 -7.69 -20.90 -29.82
C GLY A 591 -7.97 -19.39 -29.86
N ILE A 592 -6.98 -18.55 -30.21
CA ILE A 592 -7.13 -17.10 -30.34
C ILE A 592 -6.75 -16.69 -31.76
N SER A 593 -7.64 -15.93 -32.41
CA SER A 593 -7.37 -15.32 -33.71
C SER A 593 -7.43 -13.79 -33.56
N LEU A 594 -6.33 -13.14 -33.83
CA LEU A 594 -6.29 -11.67 -33.91
C LEU A 594 -6.54 -11.24 -35.36
N ARG A 595 -7.32 -10.19 -35.55
CA ARG A 595 -7.50 -9.55 -36.84
C ARG A 595 -6.18 -8.91 -37.29
N ASP A 596 -5.90 -8.91 -38.59
CA ASP A 596 -4.65 -8.36 -39.15
C ASP A 596 -4.49 -6.85 -38.91
N ASP A 597 -5.62 -6.12 -38.85
CA ASP A 597 -5.65 -4.68 -38.64
C ASP A 597 -5.66 -4.22 -37.17
N VAL A 598 -5.53 -5.14 -36.21
CA VAL A 598 -5.40 -4.79 -34.78
C VAL A 598 -3.97 -4.41 -34.44
N HIS A 599 -3.79 -3.25 -33.81
CA HIS A 599 -2.49 -2.82 -33.27
C HIS A 599 -2.56 -2.49 -31.80
N PHE A 600 -1.62 -3.03 -31.01
CA PHE A 600 -1.51 -2.80 -29.57
C PHE A 600 -0.55 -1.63 -29.31
N ILE A 601 -1.00 -0.62 -28.56
CA ILE A 601 -0.26 0.60 -28.26
C ILE A 601 0.01 0.68 -26.77
N ALA A 602 1.26 0.81 -26.38
CA ALA A 602 1.62 1.09 -24.99
C ALA A 602 1.33 2.55 -24.67
N ALA A 603 0.72 2.78 -23.51
CA ALA A 603 0.40 4.11 -23.00
C ALA A 603 0.67 4.23 -21.51
N LEU A 604 0.83 5.46 -21.02
CA LEU A 604 0.96 5.79 -19.60
C LEU A 604 -0.01 6.90 -19.22
N HIS A 605 -0.79 6.68 -18.21
CA HIS A 605 -1.58 7.70 -17.52
C HIS A 605 -0.73 8.32 -16.39
N ASN A 606 -0.43 9.62 -16.50
CA ASN A 606 0.19 10.39 -15.43
C ASN A 606 -0.90 10.80 -14.43
N THR A 607 -1.01 10.10 -13.33
CA THR A 607 -2.06 10.30 -12.30
C THR A 607 -1.96 11.64 -11.58
N THR A 608 -0.84 12.36 -11.70
CA THR A 608 -0.67 13.70 -11.14
C THR A 608 -1.26 14.79 -12.04
N THR A 609 -1.06 14.65 -13.34
CA THR A 609 -1.43 15.71 -14.33
C THR A 609 -2.59 15.32 -15.22
N GLU A 610 -3.11 14.11 -15.09
CA GLU A 610 -4.11 13.49 -15.99
C GLU A 610 -3.66 13.41 -17.46
N ALA A 611 -2.36 13.56 -17.71
CA ALA A 611 -1.83 13.48 -19.05
C ALA A 611 -1.68 12.02 -19.50
N MET A 612 -2.08 11.76 -20.75
CA MET A 612 -1.90 10.48 -21.41
C MET A 612 -0.69 10.55 -22.35
N ARG A 613 0.21 9.57 -22.25
CA ARG A 613 1.38 9.47 -23.13
C ARG A 613 1.38 8.16 -23.88
N LEU A 614 1.47 8.21 -25.23
CA LEU A 614 1.64 7.03 -26.08
C LEU A 614 3.13 6.78 -26.32
N PHE A 615 3.55 5.52 -26.28
CA PHE A 615 4.92 5.08 -26.54
C PHE A 615 5.05 4.46 -27.92
N ASP A 616 6.27 4.35 -28.39
CA ASP A 616 6.69 3.61 -29.60
C ASP A 616 5.85 3.96 -30.84
N ARG A 617 5.44 5.24 -30.99
CA ARG A 617 4.54 5.74 -32.04
C ARG A 617 5.07 5.51 -33.45
N HIS A 618 6.38 5.41 -33.61
CA HIS A 618 7.03 5.18 -34.90
C HIS A 618 6.78 3.77 -35.46
N GLU A 619 6.31 2.86 -34.63
CA GLU A 619 5.97 1.48 -35.01
C GLU A 619 4.53 1.28 -35.44
N ILE A 620 3.69 2.27 -35.17
CA ILE A 620 2.28 2.22 -35.54
C ILE A 620 2.17 2.28 -37.08
N PRO A 621 1.50 1.31 -37.71
CA PRO A 621 1.39 1.27 -39.16
C PRO A 621 0.79 2.56 -39.75
N THR A 622 1.26 2.98 -40.90
CA THR A 622 0.76 4.19 -41.58
C THR A 622 -0.73 4.16 -41.86
N SER A 623 -1.30 2.96 -42.04
CA SER A 623 -2.74 2.74 -42.19
C SER A 623 -3.57 3.16 -40.99
N HIS A 624 -2.96 3.33 -39.80
CA HIS A 624 -3.63 3.72 -38.56
C HIS A 624 -3.47 5.21 -38.22
N ARG A 625 -2.80 5.99 -39.07
CA ARG A 625 -2.46 7.40 -38.76
C ARG A 625 -3.67 8.26 -38.44
N GLU A 626 -4.73 8.20 -39.24
CA GLU A 626 -5.94 8.97 -39.05
C GLU A 626 -6.63 8.60 -37.70
N ALA A 627 -6.76 7.31 -37.43
CA ALA A 627 -7.32 6.83 -36.16
C ALA A 627 -6.47 7.24 -34.95
N LEU A 628 -5.14 7.30 -35.12
CA LEU A 628 -4.22 7.76 -34.09
C LEU A 628 -4.33 9.27 -33.82
N GLU A 629 -4.48 10.09 -34.86
CA GLU A 629 -4.69 11.53 -34.73
C GLU A 629 -6.02 11.85 -34.02
N GLN A 630 -7.07 11.12 -34.39
CA GLN A 630 -8.37 11.24 -33.70
C GLN A 630 -8.25 10.82 -32.22
N LEU A 631 -7.57 9.70 -31.92
CA LEU A 631 -7.33 9.24 -30.58
C LEU A 631 -6.54 10.25 -29.74
N ASP A 632 -5.51 10.89 -30.29
CA ASP A 632 -4.75 11.95 -29.59
C ASP A 632 -5.65 13.13 -29.18
N GLN A 633 -6.57 13.54 -30.05
CA GLN A 633 -7.55 14.59 -29.73
C GLN A 633 -8.49 14.15 -28.60
N GLN A 634 -9.00 12.92 -28.65
CA GLN A 634 -9.88 12.36 -27.63
C GLN A 634 -9.18 12.21 -26.28
N LEU A 635 -7.93 11.74 -26.26
CA LEU A 635 -7.11 11.64 -25.05
C LEU A 635 -6.82 13.03 -24.44
N THR A 636 -6.55 14.03 -25.28
CA THR A 636 -6.33 15.42 -24.84
C THR A 636 -7.59 16.00 -24.21
N ALA A 637 -8.75 15.80 -24.84
CA ALA A 637 -10.04 16.27 -24.34
C ALA A 637 -10.43 15.56 -23.03
N ALA A 638 -10.23 14.25 -22.95
CA ALA A 638 -10.46 13.46 -21.74
C ALA A 638 -9.57 13.92 -20.57
N SER A 639 -8.28 14.16 -20.84
CA SER A 639 -7.32 14.69 -19.85
C SER A 639 -7.74 16.04 -19.32
N HIS A 640 -8.24 16.92 -20.17
CA HIS A 640 -8.73 18.23 -19.77
C HIS A 640 -9.98 18.12 -18.90
N GLY A 641 -10.98 17.31 -19.29
CA GLY A 641 -12.18 17.07 -18.51
C GLY A 641 -11.87 16.47 -17.12
N ALA A 642 -10.95 15.52 -17.05
CA ALA A 642 -10.52 14.92 -15.79
C ALA A 642 -9.87 15.96 -14.85
N ARG A 643 -9.00 16.83 -15.38
CA ARG A 643 -8.42 17.94 -14.59
C ARG A 643 -9.50 18.89 -14.09
N GLN A 644 -10.46 19.27 -14.92
CA GLN A 644 -11.56 20.16 -14.50
C GLN A 644 -12.39 19.56 -13.38
N GLU A 645 -12.70 18.27 -13.44
CA GLU A 645 -13.45 17.57 -12.40
C GLU A 645 -12.68 17.49 -11.07
N ARG A 646 -11.36 17.23 -11.13
CA ARG A 646 -10.53 17.07 -9.92
C ARG A 646 -10.07 18.40 -9.30
N ALA A 647 -10.01 19.46 -10.08
CA ALA A 647 -9.48 20.77 -9.63
C ALA A 647 -10.16 21.34 -8.36
N PRO A 648 -11.51 21.25 -8.21
CA PRO A 648 -12.17 21.75 -6.99
C PRO A 648 -11.67 21.10 -5.71
N SER A 649 -11.44 19.78 -5.74
CA SER A 649 -10.97 19.04 -4.56
C SER A 649 -9.54 19.43 -4.13
N LEU A 650 -8.81 20.11 -5.02
CA LEU A 650 -7.43 20.56 -4.84
C LEU A 650 -7.33 22.08 -4.70
N GLU A 651 -8.48 22.79 -4.69
CA GLU A 651 -8.55 24.26 -4.63
C GLU A 651 -7.79 24.94 -5.79
N LEU A 652 -7.80 24.32 -6.97
CA LEU A 652 -7.09 24.81 -8.16
C LEU A 652 -8.00 25.55 -9.17
N ASN A 653 -9.26 25.80 -8.83
CA ASN A 653 -10.23 26.36 -9.76
C ASN A 653 -10.13 27.87 -9.99
N HIS A 654 -9.44 28.60 -9.09
CA HIS A 654 -9.43 30.06 -9.10
C HIS A 654 -8.02 30.62 -8.91
N ASN A 655 -7.75 31.77 -9.54
CA ASN A 655 -6.69 32.63 -9.08
C ASN A 655 -7.02 33.10 -7.67
N HIS A 656 -6.19 32.82 -6.69
CA HIS A 656 -6.40 33.15 -5.26
C HIS A 656 -6.63 34.65 -4.96
N GLN A 657 -6.68 35.52 -5.95
CA GLN A 657 -6.82 36.95 -5.77
C GLN A 657 -8.18 37.51 -6.18
N GLU A 658 -9.10 36.69 -6.74
CA GLU A 658 -10.38 37.18 -7.23
C GLU A 658 -11.56 36.29 -6.83
N LEU A 659 -12.75 36.90 -6.59
CA LEU A 659 -14.00 36.19 -6.28
C LEU A 659 -14.36 35.21 -7.42
N PRO A 660 -14.97 34.06 -7.11
CA PRO A 660 -15.32 33.06 -8.12
C PRO A 660 -16.37 33.56 -9.10
N SER A 661 -15.97 33.90 -10.31
CA SER A 661 -16.83 34.14 -11.44
C SER A 661 -16.52 33.15 -12.57
N LYS A 662 -17.52 32.83 -13.40
CA LYS A 662 -17.31 31.92 -14.56
C LYS A 662 -16.25 32.46 -15.56
N GLU A 663 -15.91 33.73 -15.49
CA GLU A 663 -14.94 34.39 -16.36
C GLU A 663 -13.48 34.16 -15.91
N ASN A 664 -13.26 33.67 -14.68
CA ASN A 664 -11.91 33.48 -14.10
C ASN A 664 -11.46 32.01 -14.08
N ALA A 665 -12.09 31.14 -14.87
CA ALA A 665 -11.66 29.76 -14.99
C ALA A 665 -10.27 29.65 -15.67
N LEU A 666 -9.36 28.84 -15.10
CA LEU A 666 -8.04 28.62 -15.68
C LEU A 666 -8.17 27.95 -17.06
N SER A 667 -7.40 28.44 -18.04
CA SER A 667 -7.26 27.75 -19.34
C SER A 667 -6.61 26.36 -19.16
N ALA A 668 -6.79 25.45 -20.12
CA ALA A 668 -6.25 24.10 -20.05
C ALA A 668 -4.73 24.03 -19.73
N PRO A 669 -3.85 24.86 -20.36
CA PRO A 669 -2.43 24.90 -20.01
C PRO A 669 -2.17 25.47 -18.59
N GLN A 670 -2.94 26.50 -18.18
CA GLN A 670 -2.81 27.07 -16.82
C GLN A 670 -3.23 26.06 -15.75
N LEU A 671 -4.27 25.29 -15.99
CA LEU A 671 -4.74 24.27 -15.09
C LEU A 671 -3.69 23.13 -14.93
N GLU A 672 -3.10 22.66 -16.04
CA GLU A 672 -2.02 21.69 -15.99
C GLU A 672 -0.81 22.19 -15.20
N GLN A 673 -0.44 23.44 -15.42
CA GLN A 673 0.63 24.08 -14.64
C GLN A 673 0.30 24.20 -13.16
N ALA A 674 -0.94 24.45 -12.79
CA ALA A 674 -1.39 24.49 -11.41
C ALA A 674 -1.23 23.13 -10.71
N PHE A 675 -1.60 22.03 -11.40
CA PHE A 675 -1.35 20.67 -10.92
C PHE A 675 0.14 20.40 -10.72
N LEU A 676 0.98 20.77 -11.69
CA LEU A 676 2.43 20.60 -11.59
C LEU A 676 3.04 21.40 -10.43
N ARG A 677 2.62 22.64 -10.22
CA ARG A 677 3.09 23.46 -9.09
C ARG A 677 2.73 22.80 -7.75
N ARG A 678 1.48 22.35 -7.60
CA ARG A 678 1.02 21.69 -6.39
C ARG A 678 1.81 20.41 -6.11
N ALA A 679 2.18 19.64 -7.14
CA ALA A 679 2.98 18.42 -7.01
C ALA A 679 4.40 18.70 -6.46
N HIS A 680 4.92 19.91 -6.64
CA HIS A 680 6.25 20.31 -6.18
C HIS A 680 6.24 20.96 -4.78
N ASP A 681 5.08 21.21 -4.22
CA ASP A 681 4.96 21.76 -2.88
C ASP A 681 5.13 20.67 -1.82
N TRP A 682 6.09 20.86 -0.93
CA TRP A 682 6.40 19.88 0.12
C TRP A 682 5.41 19.92 1.28
N ALA A 683 4.94 21.11 1.61
CA ALA A 683 4.12 21.33 2.79
C ALA A 683 2.65 21.02 2.52
N GLN A 684 2.20 21.27 1.31
CA GLN A 684 0.79 21.15 0.96
C GLN A 684 0.43 19.76 0.42
N THR A 685 -0.86 19.53 0.33
CA THR A 685 -1.42 18.40 -0.40
C THR A 685 -1.01 18.47 -1.85
N ARG A 686 -0.65 17.33 -2.41
CA ARG A 686 -0.29 17.21 -3.82
C ARG A 686 -1.53 17.32 -4.71
N PRO A 687 -1.37 17.63 -6.01
CA PRO A 687 -2.47 17.57 -6.98
C PRO A 687 -3.08 16.18 -7.05
N GLU A 688 -2.27 15.18 -6.83
CA GLU A 688 -2.71 13.80 -6.71
C GLU A 688 -2.85 13.43 -5.23
N TRP A 689 -4.07 13.05 -4.84
CA TRP A 689 -4.34 12.51 -3.50
C TRP A 689 -3.89 11.04 -3.35
N GLY A 690 -3.21 10.49 -4.35
CA GLY A 690 -2.95 9.07 -4.44
C GLY A 690 -4.27 8.30 -4.54
N LEU A 691 -4.38 7.21 -3.80
CA LEU A 691 -5.62 6.42 -3.74
C LEU A 691 -6.54 6.88 -2.58
N THR A 692 -6.38 8.14 -2.15
CA THR A 692 -7.22 8.73 -1.08
C THR A 692 -8.69 8.64 -1.46
N ASN A 693 -9.51 8.41 -0.46
CA ASN A 693 -10.95 8.23 -0.57
C ASN A 693 -11.42 6.98 -1.32
N ASN A 694 -10.54 5.99 -1.56
CA ASN A 694 -10.94 4.69 -2.06
C ASN A 694 -11.92 4.02 -1.09
N ALA A 695 -13.00 3.41 -1.63
CA ALA A 695 -14.07 2.83 -0.80
C ALA A 695 -14.74 1.59 -1.39
N ALA A 696 -14.61 1.34 -2.71
CA ALA A 696 -15.25 0.19 -3.32
C ALA A 696 -14.40 -0.48 -4.42
N PHE A 697 -14.75 -1.73 -4.74
CA PHE A 697 -14.19 -2.49 -5.85
C PHE A 697 -15.31 -3.16 -6.63
N ILE A 698 -15.42 -2.85 -7.92
CA ILE A 698 -16.41 -3.44 -8.82
C ILE A 698 -15.74 -4.46 -9.74
N ILE A 699 -16.26 -5.68 -9.73
CA ILE A 699 -15.86 -6.82 -10.57
C ILE A 699 -17.04 -7.15 -11.47
N ALA A 700 -17.08 -6.53 -12.65
CA ALA A 700 -18.23 -6.60 -13.55
C ALA A 700 -17.83 -6.14 -14.96
N PRO A 701 -18.67 -6.43 -15.99
CA PRO A 701 -18.55 -5.77 -17.27
C PRO A 701 -18.68 -4.25 -17.12
N ARG A 702 -17.86 -3.50 -17.87
CA ARG A 702 -17.83 -2.02 -17.76
C ARG A 702 -19.22 -1.38 -17.95
N GLN A 703 -20.11 -2.02 -18.72
CA GLN A 703 -21.49 -1.55 -18.94
C GLN A 703 -22.27 -1.37 -17.64
N ARG A 704 -21.97 -2.15 -16.59
CA ARG A 704 -22.62 -2.03 -15.26
C ARG A 704 -22.27 -0.72 -14.52
N SER A 705 -21.21 -0.02 -14.95
CA SER A 705 -20.73 1.19 -14.26
C SER A 705 -20.32 2.33 -15.21
N LYS A 706 -20.54 2.20 -16.53
CA LYS A 706 -20.01 3.08 -17.57
C LYS A 706 -20.33 4.56 -17.38
N GLN A 707 -21.53 4.88 -16.91
CA GLN A 707 -22.00 6.27 -16.75
C GLN A 707 -22.13 6.69 -15.29
N ALA A 708 -21.88 5.77 -14.35
CA ALA A 708 -21.94 6.06 -12.93
C ALA A 708 -20.87 7.07 -12.54
N LYS A 709 -21.25 8.08 -11.75
CA LYS A 709 -20.33 9.03 -11.18
C LYS A 709 -19.74 8.43 -9.88
N LEU A 710 -18.58 7.83 -10.00
CA LEU A 710 -17.93 7.09 -8.90
C LEU A 710 -16.86 7.93 -8.16
N ASP A 711 -16.66 9.18 -8.57
CA ASP A 711 -15.81 10.21 -7.93
C ASP A 711 -14.34 9.78 -7.70
N GLY A 712 -13.82 8.86 -8.51
CA GLY A 712 -12.47 8.32 -8.33
C GLY A 712 -12.28 7.49 -7.07
N ARG A 713 -13.36 6.93 -6.50
CA ARG A 713 -13.36 6.15 -5.25
C ARG A 713 -13.36 4.64 -5.43
N VAL A 714 -13.49 4.17 -6.69
CA VAL A 714 -13.82 2.78 -6.99
C VAL A 714 -12.73 2.16 -7.87
N PHE A 715 -12.20 1.02 -7.42
CA PHE A 715 -11.39 0.13 -8.25
C PHE A 715 -12.32 -0.58 -9.25
N LEU A 716 -11.92 -0.68 -10.52
CA LEU A 716 -12.77 -1.24 -11.58
C LEU A 716 -12.05 -2.36 -12.31
N HIS A 717 -12.51 -3.59 -12.16
CA HIS A 717 -11.99 -4.78 -12.87
C HIS A 717 -13.00 -5.29 -13.87
N GLU A 718 -12.55 -5.53 -15.10
CA GLU A 718 -13.39 -6.19 -16.12
C GLU A 718 -13.62 -7.66 -15.74
N TYR A 719 -14.88 -8.09 -15.79
CA TYR A 719 -15.28 -9.49 -15.60
C TYR A 719 -16.60 -9.76 -16.28
N GLN A 720 -16.69 -10.86 -17.03
CA GLN A 720 -17.88 -11.31 -17.73
C GLN A 720 -18.21 -12.74 -17.31
N PRO A 721 -19.26 -12.97 -16.51
CA PRO A 721 -19.57 -14.29 -15.96
C PRO A 721 -19.90 -15.34 -17.03
N GLU A 722 -20.39 -14.93 -18.19
CA GLU A 722 -20.71 -15.82 -19.33
C GLU A 722 -19.43 -16.42 -19.94
N ARG A 723 -18.31 -15.72 -19.86
CA ARG A 723 -17.01 -16.16 -20.39
C ARG A 723 -16.19 -16.96 -19.38
N ASP A 724 -16.69 -17.10 -18.14
CA ASP A 724 -16.04 -17.82 -17.04
C ASP A 724 -17.00 -18.84 -16.39
N PRO A 725 -17.50 -19.83 -17.16
CA PRO A 725 -18.51 -20.78 -16.66
C PRO A 725 -18.04 -21.59 -15.44
N GLU A 726 -16.74 -21.86 -15.34
CA GLU A 726 -16.15 -22.60 -14.22
C GLU A 726 -15.70 -21.71 -13.05
N GLY A 727 -15.77 -20.37 -13.18
CA GLY A 727 -15.38 -19.42 -12.13
C GLY A 727 -13.87 -19.34 -11.86
N GLN A 728 -13.03 -19.77 -12.80
CA GLN A 728 -11.57 -19.74 -12.65
C GLN A 728 -11.04 -18.31 -12.61
N LEU A 729 -11.53 -17.45 -13.51
CA LEU A 729 -11.13 -16.04 -13.55
C LEU A 729 -11.65 -15.29 -12.33
N LEU A 730 -12.89 -15.53 -11.90
CA LEU A 730 -13.43 -14.95 -10.68
C LEU A 730 -12.60 -15.36 -9.46
N THR A 731 -12.21 -16.62 -9.37
CA THR A 731 -11.32 -17.12 -8.31
C THR A 731 -10.00 -16.34 -8.30
N GLN A 732 -9.38 -16.14 -9.45
CA GLN A 732 -8.13 -15.35 -9.55
C GLN A 732 -8.33 -13.89 -9.12
N ILE A 733 -9.44 -13.26 -9.51
CA ILE A 733 -9.75 -11.87 -9.15
C ILE A 733 -10.02 -11.74 -7.63
N MET A 734 -10.79 -12.64 -7.04
CA MET A 734 -11.11 -12.60 -5.61
C MET A 734 -9.90 -12.95 -4.72
N THR A 735 -8.95 -13.73 -5.23
CA THR A 735 -7.77 -14.17 -4.47
C THR A 735 -6.52 -13.32 -4.70
N ALA A 736 -6.50 -12.41 -5.68
CA ALA A 736 -5.35 -11.53 -5.92
C ALA A 736 -5.76 -10.04 -6.03
N PRO A 737 -6.39 -9.53 -7.10
CA PRO A 737 -6.80 -8.12 -7.17
C PRO A 737 -7.62 -7.66 -5.97
N MET A 738 -8.59 -8.45 -5.50
CA MET A 738 -9.40 -8.08 -4.34
C MET A 738 -8.57 -7.96 -3.06
N LEU A 739 -7.60 -8.84 -2.84
CA LEU A 739 -6.70 -8.76 -1.69
C LEU A 739 -5.82 -7.50 -1.76
N VAL A 740 -5.30 -7.16 -2.94
CA VAL A 740 -4.48 -5.96 -3.14
C VAL A 740 -5.33 -4.70 -2.91
N THR A 741 -6.55 -4.63 -3.42
CA THR A 741 -7.44 -3.48 -3.20
C THR A 741 -7.85 -3.35 -1.73
N HIS A 742 -8.08 -4.47 -1.03
CA HIS A 742 -8.30 -4.48 0.42
C HIS A 742 -7.06 -3.98 1.18
N TRP A 743 -5.85 -4.38 0.80
CA TRP A 743 -4.62 -3.90 1.43
C TRP A 743 -4.46 -2.39 1.28
N ILE A 744 -4.71 -1.88 0.08
CA ILE A 744 -4.70 -0.43 -0.18
C ILE A 744 -5.73 0.27 0.71
N ASN A 745 -6.97 -0.22 0.72
CA ASN A 745 -8.05 0.36 1.51
C ASN A 745 -7.70 0.38 3.00
N MET A 746 -7.22 -0.73 3.56
CA MET A 746 -6.88 -0.81 4.98
C MET A 746 -5.63 -0.02 5.36
N GLN A 747 -4.67 0.19 4.45
CA GLN A 747 -3.54 1.09 4.71
C GLN A 747 -4.02 2.54 4.81
N TYR A 748 -4.85 2.99 3.88
CA TYR A 748 -5.44 4.34 3.91
C TYR A 748 -6.34 4.52 5.14
N PHE A 749 -7.17 3.53 5.45
CA PHE A 749 -7.98 3.47 6.65
C PHE A 749 -7.12 3.63 7.92
N ALA A 750 -6.12 2.78 8.11
CA ALA A 750 -5.27 2.77 9.29
C ALA A 750 -4.46 4.07 9.43
N SER A 751 -3.90 4.59 8.33
CA SER A 751 -3.17 5.86 8.33
C SER A 751 -4.08 7.06 8.67
N THR A 752 -5.40 6.95 8.48
CA THR A 752 -6.37 7.98 8.83
C THR A 752 -6.76 7.90 10.30
N VAL A 753 -7.12 6.70 10.79
CA VAL A 753 -7.60 6.54 12.16
C VAL A 753 -6.48 6.54 13.21
N ASP A 754 -5.27 6.10 12.86
CA ASP A 754 -4.08 6.13 13.72
C ASP A 754 -2.82 6.48 12.93
N ASN A 755 -2.68 7.75 12.55
CA ASN A 755 -1.49 8.21 11.79
C ASN A 755 -0.20 8.12 12.62
N ARG A 756 -0.29 8.10 13.94
CA ARG A 756 0.88 7.98 14.81
C ARG A 756 1.60 6.65 14.62
N ARG A 757 0.85 5.52 14.51
CA ARG A 757 1.41 4.17 14.33
C ARG A 757 1.47 3.73 12.88
N PHE A 758 0.40 3.97 12.15
CA PHE A 758 0.19 3.45 10.81
C PHE A 758 0.25 4.53 9.73
N GLY A 759 0.84 5.69 10.06
CA GLY A 759 1.10 6.78 9.15
C GLY A 759 2.52 7.31 9.30
N SER A 760 2.88 8.29 8.49
CA SER A 760 4.21 8.88 8.51
C SER A 760 4.23 10.35 8.96
N GLY A 761 3.15 10.82 9.59
CA GLY A 761 3.09 12.16 10.16
C GLY A 761 3.23 13.27 9.11
N ASN A 762 3.92 14.35 9.48
CA ASN A 762 4.07 15.51 8.63
C ASN A 762 5.23 15.33 7.64
N LYS A 763 4.94 15.29 6.33
CA LYS A 763 5.96 15.10 5.28
C LYS A 763 7.07 16.16 5.26
N THR A 764 6.82 17.35 5.81
CA THR A 764 7.85 18.41 5.86
C THR A 764 8.96 18.10 6.86
N LEU A 765 8.73 17.17 7.77
CA LEU A 765 9.65 16.70 8.79
C LEU A 765 10.28 15.35 8.45
N HIS A 766 10.05 14.82 7.24
CA HIS A 766 10.56 13.51 6.86
C HIS A 766 12.08 13.50 6.70
N ASN A 767 12.73 12.59 7.41
CA ASN A 767 14.12 12.23 7.24
C ASN A 767 14.25 10.78 6.80
N VAL A 768 14.96 10.53 5.70
CA VAL A 768 15.18 9.18 5.16
C VAL A 768 16.19 8.42 6.01
N VAL A 769 15.88 7.19 6.34
CA VAL A 769 16.69 6.32 7.18
C VAL A 769 17.37 5.25 6.35
N GLY A 770 18.66 5.04 6.57
CA GLY A 770 19.45 3.93 6.00
C GLY A 770 19.41 3.82 4.48
N GLY A 771 19.24 4.93 3.76
CA GLY A 771 19.17 4.98 2.30
C GLY A 771 17.75 4.81 1.73
N ASN A 772 17.04 3.74 2.03
CA ASN A 772 15.68 3.49 1.56
C ASN A 772 14.81 2.66 2.53
N ILE A 773 15.27 2.43 3.74
CA ILE A 773 14.59 1.60 4.75
C ILE A 773 13.21 2.18 5.06
N GLY A 774 13.16 3.46 5.42
CA GLY A 774 11.95 4.15 5.81
C GLY A 774 12.20 5.60 6.20
N LEU A 775 11.33 6.15 7.03
CA LEU A 775 11.32 7.55 7.43
C LEU A 775 11.31 7.70 8.95
N PHE A 776 11.98 8.76 9.44
CA PHE A 776 11.63 9.38 10.71
C PHE A 776 10.83 10.66 10.45
N GLU A 777 9.91 10.98 11.35
CA GLU A 777 9.33 12.31 11.47
C GLU A 777 10.18 13.11 12.46
N GLY A 778 10.93 14.08 11.97
CA GLY A 778 11.95 14.77 12.75
C GLY A 778 13.24 13.95 12.86
N ASN A 779 13.95 14.10 13.98
CA ASN A 779 15.31 13.55 14.16
C ASN A 779 15.35 12.21 14.90
N GLY A 780 14.21 11.59 15.17
CA GLY A 780 14.13 10.33 15.93
C GLY A 780 12.72 9.81 16.07
N GLY A 781 12.52 8.94 17.05
CA GLY A 781 11.27 8.22 17.25
C GLY A 781 11.30 6.86 16.56
N ASP A 782 10.17 6.16 16.51
CA ASP A 782 10.04 4.89 15.80
C ASP A 782 10.07 5.12 14.28
N LEU A 783 10.45 4.09 13.51
CA LEU A 783 10.38 4.14 12.06
C LEU A 783 8.92 4.35 11.62
N ARG A 784 8.69 5.31 10.73
CA ARG A 784 7.34 5.59 10.25
C ARG A 784 6.95 4.63 9.12
N CYS A 785 5.73 4.14 9.18
CA CYS A 785 5.12 3.31 8.13
C CYS A 785 3.74 3.87 7.77
N GLY A 786 3.35 3.71 6.50
CA GLY A 786 2.09 4.24 6.00
C GLY A 786 2.17 5.66 5.45
N LEU A 787 1.04 6.35 5.39
CA LEU A 787 0.88 7.57 4.61
C LEU A 787 1.13 8.84 5.42
N ALA A 788 1.68 9.87 4.76
CA ALA A 788 1.79 11.20 5.34
C ALA A 788 0.42 11.86 5.53
N LEU A 789 0.29 12.72 6.55
CA LEU A 789 -0.92 13.50 6.78
C LEU A 789 -1.36 14.28 5.54
N GLN A 790 -0.42 14.88 4.81
CA GLN A 790 -0.70 15.63 3.58
C GLN A 790 -1.26 14.78 2.43
N SER A 791 -1.28 13.46 2.55
CA SER A 791 -1.97 12.56 1.60
C SER A 791 -3.39 12.21 2.03
N LEU A 792 -3.83 12.60 3.24
CA LEU A 792 -5.10 12.19 3.85
C LEU A 792 -5.92 13.38 4.33
N HIS A 793 -5.27 14.50 4.68
CA HIS A 793 -5.86 15.67 5.34
C HIS A 793 -5.34 16.94 4.67
N ASP A 794 -6.20 17.92 4.42
CA ASP A 794 -5.85 19.16 3.70
C ASP A 794 -5.45 20.33 4.62
N GLY A 795 -5.44 20.11 5.92
CA GLY A 795 -5.19 21.12 6.95
C GLY A 795 -6.48 21.60 7.62
N GLN A 796 -7.65 21.42 6.99
CA GLN A 796 -8.96 21.79 7.55
C GLN A 796 -9.81 20.56 7.86
N GLY A 797 -9.72 19.50 7.05
CA GLY A 797 -10.51 18.28 7.20
C GLY A 797 -9.87 17.05 6.55
N TRP A 798 -10.42 15.89 6.90
CA TRP A 798 -10.03 14.64 6.29
C TRP A 798 -10.53 14.59 4.83
N ARG A 799 -9.60 14.27 3.92
CA ARG A 799 -9.90 13.97 2.52
C ARG A 799 -10.09 12.47 2.27
N HIS A 800 -9.56 11.64 3.15
CA HIS A 800 -9.86 10.21 3.16
C HIS A 800 -10.95 9.92 4.18
N GLU A 801 -12.02 9.28 3.73
CA GLU A 801 -13.03 8.69 4.59
C GLU A 801 -12.59 7.27 4.94
N ALA A 802 -12.39 7.00 6.23
CA ALA A 802 -11.99 5.66 6.70
C ALA A 802 -13.19 4.69 6.63
N LEU A 803 -13.44 4.15 5.45
CA LEU A 803 -14.50 3.17 5.17
C LEU A 803 -13.87 1.83 4.79
N ARG A 804 -14.42 0.73 5.29
CA ARG A 804 -14.05 -0.61 4.83
C ARG A 804 -14.52 -0.84 3.40
N LEU A 805 -13.74 -1.58 2.63
CA LEU A 805 -13.98 -1.80 1.20
C LEU A 805 -15.34 -2.46 0.94
N THR A 806 -16.13 -1.90 0.03
CA THR A 806 -17.33 -2.53 -0.51
C THR A 806 -17.03 -3.16 -1.85
N VAL A 807 -17.14 -4.48 -1.95
CA VAL A 807 -16.89 -5.25 -3.18
C VAL A 807 -18.22 -5.59 -3.83
N VAL A 808 -18.40 -5.24 -5.12
CA VAL A 808 -19.62 -5.52 -5.89
C VAL A 808 -19.27 -6.42 -7.08
N ILE A 809 -19.86 -7.60 -7.16
CA ILE A 809 -19.50 -8.62 -8.14
C ILE A 809 -20.70 -8.93 -9.06
N ASP A 810 -20.47 -8.98 -10.36
CA ASP A 810 -21.45 -9.50 -11.32
C ASP A 810 -21.20 -10.99 -11.56
N ALA A 811 -21.72 -11.82 -10.68
CA ALA A 811 -21.64 -13.29 -10.78
C ALA A 811 -22.80 -13.97 -10.07
N PRO A 812 -23.10 -15.24 -10.40
CA PRO A 812 -24.04 -16.07 -9.65
C PRO A 812 -23.61 -16.24 -8.19
N ARG A 813 -24.59 -16.30 -7.26
CA ARG A 813 -24.33 -16.48 -5.81
C ARG A 813 -23.45 -17.70 -5.54
N GLU A 814 -23.82 -18.82 -6.16
CA GLU A 814 -23.17 -20.12 -5.98
C GLU A 814 -21.69 -20.07 -6.33
N ARG A 815 -21.32 -19.30 -7.36
CA ARG A 815 -19.93 -19.14 -7.79
C ARG A 815 -19.13 -18.33 -6.79
N ILE A 816 -19.70 -17.23 -6.29
CA ILE A 816 -19.07 -16.39 -5.25
C ILE A 816 -18.87 -17.19 -3.96
N GLU A 817 -19.90 -17.91 -3.52
CA GLU A 817 -19.87 -18.76 -2.32
C GLU A 817 -18.87 -19.92 -2.46
N GLN A 818 -18.75 -20.50 -3.65
CA GLN A 818 -17.73 -21.52 -3.93
C GLN A 818 -16.32 -21.00 -3.76
N VAL A 819 -16.02 -19.79 -4.25
CA VAL A 819 -14.70 -19.16 -4.04
C VAL A 819 -14.45 -18.89 -2.56
N MET A 820 -15.44 -18.37 -1.84
CA MET A 820 -15.34 -18.15 -0.39
C MET A 820 -15.05 -19.45 0.36
N ALA A 821 -15.80 -20.52 0.08
CA ALA A 821 -15.65 -21.81 0.73
C ALA A 821 -14.29 -22.48 0.45
N SER A 822 -13.72 -22.22 -0.74
CA SER A 822 -12.44 -22.81 -1.18
C SER A 822 -11.22 -22.03 -0.72
N HIS A 823 -11.38 -20.75 -0.29
CA HIS A 823 -10.29 -19.84 0.02
C HIS A 823 -10.51 -19.14 1.36
N ARG A 824 -9.95 -19.73 2.43
CA ARG A 824 -10.09 -19.27 3.82
C ARG A 824 -9.83 -17.75 4.00
N VAL A 825 -8.87 -17.20 3.28
CA VAL A 825 -8.57 -15.75 3.35
C VAL A 825 -9.77 -14.91 2.88
N VAL A 826 -10.38 -15.30 1.75
CA VAL A 826 -11.58 -14.62 1.21
C VAL A 826 -12.74 -14.78 2.18
N GLU A 827 -12.93 -15.98 2.71
CA GLU A 827 -13.93 -16.27 3.73
C GLU A 827 -13.77 -15.38 4.96
N HIS A 828 -12.55 -15.27 5.52
CA HIS A 828 -12.26 -14.43 6.67
C HIS A 828 -12.54 -12.96 6.39
N LEU A 829 -12.11 -12.43 5.24
CA LEU A 829 -12.35 -11.05 4.89
C LEU A 829 -13.85 -10.69 4.88
N VAL A 830 -14.68 -11.59 4.36
CA VAL A 830 -16.13 -11.39 4.27
C VAL A 830 -16.82 -11.65 5.60
N LYS A 831 -16.63 -12.85 6.19
CA LYS A 831 -17.35 -13.28 7.40
C LYS A 831 -16.95 -12.50 8.65
N HIS A 832 -15.70 -12.01 8.72
CA HIS A 832 -15.22 -11.20 9.83
C HIS A 832 -15.36 -9.69 9.60
N GLU A 833 -16.08 -9.30 8.55
CA GLU A 833 -16.40 -7.91 8.21
C GLU A 833 -15.18 -7.02 8.01
N TRP A 834 -14.11 -7.54 7.43
CA TRP A 834 -12.98 -6.73 6.97
C TRP A 834 -13.26 -6.03 5.65
N LEU A 835 -14.21 -6.56 4.88
CA LEU A 835 -14.83 -5.92 3.72
C LEU A 835 -16.31 -6.32 3.64
N TYR A 836 -17.06 -5.58 2.85
CA TYR A 836 -18.47 -5.87 2.56
C TYR A 836 -18.63 -6.40 1.16
N LEU A 837 -19.46 -7.44 1.02
CA LEU A 837 -19.69 -8.10 -0.25
C LEU A 837 -21.11 -7.84 -0.74
N ALA A 838 -21.22 -7.45 -2.01
CA ALA A 838 -22.46 -7.27 -2.73
C ALA A 838 -22.37 -7.89 -4.12
N ARG A 839 -23.50 -8.10 -4.78
CA ARG A 839 -23.56 -8.58 -6.17
C ARG A 839 -24.65 -7.88 -6.97
N PHE A 840 -24.43 -7.80 -8.27
CA PHE A 840 -25.50 -7.48 -9.20
C PHE A 840 -26.46 -8.69 -9.30
N ALA A 841 -27.73 -8.43 -9.15
CA ALA A 841 -28.81 -9.40 -9.33
C ALA A 841 -29.73 -8.98 -10.48
N ASP A 842 -30.62 -9.87 -10.92
CA ASP A 842 -31.57 -9.59 -12.01
C ASP A 842 -32.42 -8.35 -11.73
N GLN A 843 -32.70 -8.09 -10.48
CA GLN A 843 -33.48 -6.95 -10.02
C GLN A 843 -32.74 -6.18 -8.91
N GLY A 844 -31.73 -5.38 -9.27
CA GLY A 844 -31.00 -4.52 -8.35
C GLY A 844 -29.76 -5.18 -7.74
N ILE A 845 -29.41 -4.82 -6.51
CA ILE A 845 -28.18 -5.26 -5.83
C ILE A 845 -28.55 -6.05 -4.58
N GLU A 846 -27.81 -7.12 -4.34
CA GLU A 846 -27.89 -7.94 -3.13
C GLU A 846 -26.59 -7.82 -2.32
N THR A 847 -26.72 -7.76 -1.00
CA THR A 847 -25.58 -7.76 -0.05
C THR A 847 -25.49 -9.08 0.68
N TYR A 848 -24.28 -9.57 0.91
CA TYR A 848 -24.01 -10.77 1.70
C TYR A 848 -23.81 -10.40 3.15
N ARG A 849 -24.65 -10.89 4.05
CA ARG A 849 -24.59 -10.59 5.47
C ARG A 849 -24.95 -11.80 6.32
N GLN A 850 -24.19 -12.03 7.37
CA GLN A 850 -24.43 -13.11 8.33
C GLN A 850 -24.76 -14.46 7.65
N GLY A 851 -24.05 -14.78 6.55
CA GLY A 851 -24.24 -16.03 5.83
C GLY A 851 -25.38 -16.03 4.81
N THR A 852 -26.06 -14.90 4.58
CA THR A 852 -27.23 -14.82 3.68
C THR A 852 -27.15 -13.65 2.71
N TRP A 853 -27.72 -13.80 1.51
CA TRP A 853 -27.91 -12.73 0.56
C TRP A 853 -29.22 -12.00 0.85
N GLN A 854 -29.12 -10.69 1.01
CA GLN A 854 -30.25 -9.81 1.30
C GLN A 854 -30.39 -8.78 0.19
N ARG A 855 -31.59 -8.65 -0.33
CA ARG A 855 -31.89 -7.65 -1.36
C ARG A 855 -31.99 -6.26 -0.71
N ILE A 856 -31.38 -5.28 -1.36
CA ILE A 856 -31.52 -3.89 -0.94
C ILE A 856 -32.86 -3.38 -1.47
N THR A 857 -33.79 -3.11 -0.57
CA THR A 857 -35.04 -2.42 -0.90
C THR A 857 -34.74 -0.92 -0.95
N GLN A 858 -34.78 -0.30 -2.12
CA GLN A 858 -34.75 1.16 -2.19
C GLN A 858 -36.01 1.70 -1.49
N PRO A 859 -35.89 2.71 -0.62
CA PRO A 859 -37.09 3.42 -0.18
C PRO A 859 -37.80 4.00 -1.43
N SER A 860 -39.06 3.68 -1.59
CA SER A 860 -39.87 4.19 -2.69
C SER A 860 -39.73 5.72 -2.77
N SER A 861 -39.53 6.26 -3.98
CA SER A 861 -39.38 7.69 -4.28
C SER A 861 -40.64 8.53 -3.98
N ASP A 862 -41.63 7.99 -3.31
CA ASP A 862 -42.93 8.62 -3.04
C ASP A 862 -43.02 9.49 -1.76
N SER A 863 -41.88 9.73 -1.05
CA SER A 863 -41.89 10.58 0.15
C SER A 863 -41.44 12.04 -0.07
N SER A 864 -41.25 12.50 -1.33
CA SER A 864 -40.83 13.88 -1.62
C SER A 864 -42.00 14.82 -1.97
N ALA A 865 -43.20 14.51 -1.51
CA ALA A 865 -44.36 15.41 -1.62
C ALA A 865 -45.07 15.50 -0.26
N ARG A 866 -44.46 16.23 0.73
CA ARG A 866 -45.17 16.93 1.82
C ARG A 866 -44.26 17.95 2.47
#